data_c9a0d5a16b29e7202532d392797c9785
#
_entry.id   c9a0d5a16b29e7202532d392797c9785
#
_cell.length_a   1.000
_cell.length_b   1.000
_cell.length_c   1.000
_cell.angle_alpha   90.00
_cell.angle_beta   90.00
_cell.angle_gamma   90.00
#
_symmetry.space_group_name_H-M   'P 1'
#
loop_
_entity.id
_entity.type
_entity.pdbx_description
1 polymer ?
#
loop_
_entity_poly.entity_id
_entity_poly.type
_entity_poly.pdbx_seq_one_letter_code
_entity_poly.pdbx_strand_id
1 'polypeptide(L)'
;MKIFLSLIVLFFAIPLIAEKDPKFRFDGKESPNFFDIQKAFYKEYSEKTDFMQSSKDESNKEGMFYHFKRWEWFWKQRVLPDGEFPQPMILQDIYQKELRRSQKSKTEQALSLKPNWKILGPTNIPIGGGAGRVNGIHIPAGQQNIIWAAAAGGGAWKSTNGGKTWQTTTDKLGTLGVTDITTDPKNPNIVYLATGDAFGADTYYGAAPFSIGLIKSVDGGLTWTQTGLNYQQKDTRALSRVLVHPTNTSIILVGGNNGIHRSTDGGVTFNTRFVGDVKDMEMKPDDPSVYYATSGSKIYISRDAGDKWTELKSNIPTTIGRIAIAVTPAEPEAIFALTAKRGSWDFGGFYRSYDGGENWDIGATTPNIIGRNLQGTDTENQQGWYDLCIAVSPDNPDLIFIGGINIWRSTNGGSNWSINTYWVPNQGRPYVHADVHDLDFINSTTIITGTDGGVSLTTNRGLAWTDLSDGLEITQFYRMSISQQRPDVVIGGAQDNGTSYRSGPNEWKQVWGGDGMDNAIDPVNDKYMFVSSQNGNFGRSTNGGSSFSSSINSAITSEEGEWVTPIEFAPNAKPGAASLVYAGYRDVWKTDSLGFWNKTSNFPNKQSRIMLLAHAPSRPGTLIASNFNASYITYDEGQTWRQIQFPNGIASSIITSFEFHPSNDSIFWISISGFGSRKVFQTNNAGTNSTWTDLSGGMPPIPVNCLRYQPNSPDRLYAGTDLGVYYRDNSTKVWIPYNDGLPNTVI
;
A
#
# COMPACT_ATOMS: atom_id res chain seq x y z
N MET A 1 -18.53 47.29 -53.24
CA MET A 1 -17.98 45.96 -53.06
C MET A 1 -17.12 46.04 -51.80
N LYS A 2 -17.76 45.72 -50.62
CA LYS A 2 -17.11 45.76 -49.31
C LYS A 2 -16.83 44.33 -48.91
N ILE A 3 -15.57 44.00 -48.73
CA ILE A 3 -15.11 42.69 -48.24
C ILE A 3 -15.09 42.77 -46.71
N PHE A 4 -15.88 41.94 -46.04
CA PHE A 4 -15.83 41.70 -44.60
C PHE A 4 -14.73 40.66 -44.31
N LEU A 5 -13.71 41.04 -43.60
CA LEU A 5 -12.72 40.14 -43.04
C LEU A 5 -13.25 39.71 -41.64
N SER A 6 -13.65 38.43 -41.50
CA SER A 6 -13.96 37.85 -40.23
C SER A 6 -12.65 37.34 -39.56
N LEU A 7 -12.27 37.98 -38.45
CA LEU A 7 -11.19 37.54 -37.61
C LEU A 7 -11.71 36.34 -36.76
N ILE A 8 -11.24 35.15 -37.07
CA ILE A 8 -11.41 33.98 -36.20
C ILE A 8 -10.34 34.07 -35.11
N VAL A 9 -10.73 34.41 -33.89
CA VAL A 9 -9.88 34.31 -32.71
C VAL A 9 -9.92 32.87 -32.26
N LEU A 10 -8.88 32.10 -32.59
CA LEU A 10 -8.62 30.79 -31.99
C LEU A 10 -8.17 31.04 -30.56
N PHE A 11 -9.04 30.73 -29.59
CA PHE A 11 -8.64 30.51 -28.21
C PHE A 11 -7.88 29.18 -28.15
N PHE A 12 -6.57 29.22 -28.12
CA PHE A 12 -5.78 28.14 -27.61
C PHE A 12 -6.03 28.06 -26.11
N ALA A 13 -6.85 27.10 -25.71
CA ALA A 13 -6.88 26.65 -24.30
C ALA A 13 -5.51 26.02 -23.99
N ILE A 14 -4.62 26.80 -23.39
CA ILE A 14 -3.42 26.27 -22.76
C ILE A 14 -3.95 25.39 -21.61
N PRO A 15 -3.66 24.07 -21.59
CA PRO A 15 -3.99 23.28 -20.41
C PRO A 15 -3.18 23.88 -19.25
N LEU A 16 -3.86 24.39 -18.22
CA LEU A 16 -3.21 24.66 -16.95
C LEU A 16 -2.71 23.30 -16.43
N ILE A 17 -1.44 23.03 -16.68
CA ILE A 17 -0.72 21.94 -16.05
C ILE A 17 -0.71 22.32 -14.58
N ALA A 18 -1.41 21.54 -13.74
CA ALA A 18 -1.30 21.65 -12.30
C ALA A 18 0.20 21.63 -11.97
N GLU A 19 0.67 22.72 -11.34
CA GLU A 19 2.07 22.87 -10.96
C GLU A 19 2.42 21.70 -10.04
N LYS A 20 3.14 20.72 -10.57
CA LYS A 20 3.68 19.61 -9.75
C LYS A 20 4.59 20.22 -8.71
N ASP A 21 4.57 19.71 -7.51
CA ASP A 21 5.35 20.18 -6.36
C ASP A 21 6.79 20.54 -6.79
N PRO A 22 7.27 21.78 -6.58
CA PRO A 22 8.55 22.26 -7.10
C PRO A 22 9.78 21.53 -6.53
N LYS A 23 9.62 20.63 -5.55
CA LYS A 23 10.72 19.86 -4.96
C LYS A 23 11.38 18.89 -5.92
N PHE A 24 10.65 18.31 -6.87
CA PHE A 24 11.22 17.47 -7.90
C PHE A 24 11.29 18.23 -9.24
N ARG A 25 12.29 19.07 -9.40
CA ARG A 25 12.63 19.65 -10.73
C ARG A 25 13.23 18.53 -11.58
N PHE A 26 12.41 18.00 -12.45
CA PHE A 26 12.83 17.07 -13.49
C PHE A 26 13.36 17.89 -14.69
N ASP A 27 14.62 18.23 -14.72
CA ASP A 27 15.36 18.94 -15.78
C ASP A 27 14.62 19.05 -17.14
N GLY A 28 13.42 19.67 -17.17
CA GLY A 28 12.62 19.94 -18.37
C GLY A 28 11.84 18.76 -18.97
N LYS A 29 11.78 17.58 -18.33
CA LYS A 29 10.97 16.46 -18.81
C LYS A 29 9.51 16.58 -18.34
N GLU A 30 8.57 16.58 -19.27
CA GLU A 30 7.12 16.60 -18.97
C GLU A 30 6.62 15.31 -18.29
N SER A 31 7.31 14.18 -18.48
CA SER A 31 7.00 12.87 -17.90
C SER A 31 8.29 12.19 -17.46
N PRO A 32 8.68 12.30 -16.18
CA PRO A 32 9.87 11.64 -15.66
C PRO A 32 9.63 10.13 -15.58
N ASN A 33 10.65 9.34 -15.97
CA ASN A 33 10.65 7.90 -15.77
C ASN A 33 11.11 7.55 -14.33
N PHE A 34 11.08 6.27 -14.00
CA PHE A 34 11.47 5.76 -12.68
C PHE A 34 12.89 6.20 -12.28
N PHE A 35 13.87 6.12 -13.19
CA PHE A 35 15.25 6.49 -12.89
C PHE A 35 15.43 8.00 -12.72
N ASP A 36 14.65 8.82 -13.43
CA ASP A 36 14.66 10.27 -13.25
C ASP A 36 14.13 10.65 -11.85
N ILE A 37 13.03 10.01 -11.41
CA ILE A 37 12.44 10.20 -10.08
C ILE A 37 13.42 9.75 -8.99
N GLN A 38 14.00 8.55 -9.15
CA GLN A 38 14.99 8.00 -8.23
C GLN A 38 16.21 8.92 -8.07
N LYS A 39 16.78 9.40 -9.18
CA LYS A 39 17.93 10.31 -9.20
C LYS A 39 17.60 11.64 -8.52
N ALA A 40 16.45 12.23 -8.81
CA ALA A 40 16.02 13.49 -8.21
C ALA A 40 15.85 13.36 -6.70
N PHE A 41 15.22 12.28 -6.25
CA PHE A 41 15.02 11.99 -4.83
C PHE A 41 16.33 11.85 -4.08
N TYR A 42 17.25 10.99 -4.55
CA TYR A 42 18.53 10.77 -3.88
C TYR A 42 19.45 12.00 -3.92
N LYS A 43 19.38 12.83 -4.96
CA LYS A 43 20.09 14.10 -5.00
C LYS A 43 19.65 15.04 -3.89
N GLU A 44 18.34 15.21 -3.71
CA GLU A 44 17.79 16.06 -2.64
C GLU A 44 18.16 15.53 -1.24
N TYR A 45 18.09 14.22 -1.05
CA TYR A 45 18.39 13.60 0.25
C TYR A 45 19.88 13.46 0.55
N SER A 46 20.76 13.35 -0.46
CA SER A 46 22.22 13.28 -0.24
C SER A 46 22.83 14.60 0.20
N GLU A 47 22.15 15.72 -0.07
CA GLU A 47 22.58 17.06 0.36
C GLU A 47 22.28 17.31 1.85
N LYS A 48 21.48 16.47 2.51
CA LYS A 48 21.18 16.51 3.95
C LYS A 48 22.15 15.58 4.68
N THR A 49 23.23 16.14 5.24
CA THR A 49 24.39 15.42 5.85
C THR A 49 24.04 14.51 7.04
N ASP A 50 22.88 14.65 7.68
CA ASP A 50 22.45 13.84 8.83
C ASP A 50 21.64 12.58 8.46
N PHE A 51 21.44 12.34 7.17
CA PHE A 51 20.55 11.30 6.67
C PHE A 51 20.97 9.87 7.02
N MET A 52 22.27 9.57 6.98
CA MET A 52 22.81 8.22 7.29
C MET A 52 22.67 7.84 8.78
N GLN A 53 22.58 8.83 9.66
CA GLN A 53 22.43 8.62 11.10
C GLN A 53 20.96 8.49 11.49
N SER A 54 20.05 9.17 10.78
CA SER A 54 18.60 9.12 11.02
C SER A 54 17.94 7.82 10.54
N SER A 55 18.54 7.12 9.56
CA SER A 55 18.01 5.83 9.07
C SER A 55 18.10 4.69 10.09
N LYS A 56 18.88 4.87 11.16
CA LYS A 56 19.07 3.88 12.23
C LYS A 56 18.25 4.18 13.48
N ASP A 57 17.71 5.38 13.60
CA ASP A 57 16.90 5.80 14.74
C ASP A 57 15.42 5.48 14.47
N GLU A 58 14.86 4.56 15.26
CA GLU A 58 13.43 4.17 15.13
C GLU A 58 12.47 5.33 15.37
N SER A 59 12.89 6.39 16.05
CA SER A 59 12.10 7.59 16.27
C SER A 59 11.93 8.47 15.02
N ASN A 60 12.75 8.27 13.96
CA ASN A 60 12.74 9.05 12.73
C ASN A 60 12.23 8.26 11.50
N LYS A 61 11.60 7.12 11.70
CA LYS A 61 11.31 6.12 10.65
C LYS A 61 10.06 6.37 9.82
N GLU A 62 9.32 7.43 10.03
CA GLU A 62 8.16 7.79 9.22
C GLU A 62 8.45 9.08 8.45
N GLY A 63 7.92 9.19 7.24
CA GLY A 63 8.11 10.34 6.41
C GLY A 63 8.41 9.97 4.96
N MET A 64 8.55 10.98 4.11
CA MET A 64 8.68 10.82 2.65
C MET A 64 9.75 9.80 2.21
N PHE A 65 10.80 9.60 3.01
CA PHE A 65 11.84 8.61 2.67
C PHE A 65 11.32 7.18 2.67
N TYR A 66 10.57 6.77 3.69
CA TYR A 66 10.04 5.41 3.77
C TYR A 66 8.99 5.16 2.70
N HIS A 67 8.10 6.12 2.47
CA HIS A 67 7.14 6.04 1.38
C HIS A 67 7.83 5.96 0.02
N PHE A 68 8.92 6.72 -0.19
CA PHE A 68 9.71 6.59 -1.39
C PHE A 68 10.37 5.22 -1.52
N LYS A 69 10.90 4.64 -0.43
CA LYS A 69 11.51 3.31 -0.44
C LYS A 69 10.50 2.21 -0.74
N ARG A 70 9.27 2.32 -0.22
CA ARG A 70 8.14 1.43 -0.57
C ARG A 70 7.84 1.51 -2.06
N TRP A 71 7.68 2.72 -2.58
CA TRP A 71 7.46 2.99 -3.99
C TRP A 71 8.62 2.47 -4.87
N GLU A 72 9.86 2.76 -4.52
CA GLU A 72 11.06 2.32 -5.22
C GLU A 72 11.13 0.78 -5.29
N TRP A 73 10.91 0.10 -4.16
CA TRP A 73 10.91 -1.36 -4.07
C TRP A 73 9.85 -1.99 -4.95
N PHE A 74 8.63 -1.46 -4.93
CA PHE A 74 7.52 -1.97 -5.73
C PHE A 74 7.76 -1.78 -7.23
N TRP A 75 8.12 -0.56 -7.66
CA TRP A 75 8.25 -0.22 -9.07
C TRP A 75 9.54 -0.69 -9.70
N LYS A 76 10.65 -0.79 -8.96
CA LYS A 76 11.93 -1.30 -9.45
C LYS A 76 11.81 -2.65 -10.20
N GLN A 77 10.86 -3.48 -9.80
CA GLN A 77 10.59 -4.77 -10.42
C GLN A 77 9.57 -4.71 -11.56
N ARG A 78 8.94 -3.56 -11.79
CA ARG A 78 7.81 -3.41 -12.73
C ARG A 78 8.06 -2.45 -13.88
N VAL A 79 9.03 -1.57 -13.78
CA VAL A 79 9.38 -0.65 -14.87
C VAL A 79 10.05 -1.37 -16.04
N LEU A 80 9.98 -0.75 -17.22
CA LEU A 80 10.68 -1.22 -18.40
C LEU A 80 12.19 -0.98 -18.25
N PRO A 81 13.05 -1.64 -19.06
CA PRO A 81 14.51 -1.51 -18.95
C PRO A 81 15.05 -0.08 -19.07
N ASP A 82 14.33 0.80 -19.73
CA ASP A 82 14.61 2.23 -19.87
C ASP A 82 14.08 3.09 -18.73
N GLY A 83 13.40 2.47 -17.76
CA GLY A 83 12.78 3.12 -16.61
C GLY A 83 11.38 3.67 -16.88
N GLU A 84 10.83 3.52 -18.08
CA GLU A 84 9.45 3.89 -18.35
C GLU A 84 8.48 3.03 -17.54
N PHE A 85 7.43 3.65 -17.02
CA PHE A 85 6.37 2.92 -16.36
C PHE A 85 5.56 2.14 -17.40
N PRO A 86 5.18 0.89 -17.09
CA PRO A 86 4.34 0.12 -18.00
C PRO A 86 3.04 0.88 -18.26
N GLN A 87 2.52 0.75 -19.49
CA GLN A 87 1.20 1.28 -19.80
C GLN A 87 0.18 0.63 -18.86
N PRO A 88 -0.57 1.39 -18.07
CA PRO A 88 -1.49 0.83 -17.04
C PRO A 88 -2.52 -0.16 -17.61
N MET A 89 -2.87 -0.03 -18.88
CA MET A 89 -3.75 -0.98 -19.58
C MET A 89 -3.19 -2.40 -19.68
N ILE A 90 -1.87 -2.60 -19.59
CA ILE A 90 -1.28 -3.93 -19.81
C ILE A 90 -1.85 -4.94 -18.83
N LEU A 91 -1.96 -4.60 -17.54
CA LEU A 91 -2.50 -5.50 -16.51
C LEU A 91 -3.99 -5.79 -16.74
N GLN A 92 -4.80 -4.76 -17.00
CA GLN A 92 -6.23 -4.92 -17.23
C GLN A 92 -6.53 -5.73 -18.51
N ASP A 93 -5.83 -5.45 -19.62
CA ASP A 93 -5.99 -6.19 -20.86
C ASP A 93 -5.56 -7.65 -20.71
N ILE A 94 -4.47 -7.89 -20.01
CA ILE A 94 -3.99 -9.25 -19.72
C ILE A 94 -4.98 -9.95 -18.80
N TYR A 95 -5.48 -9.29 -17.75
CA TYR A 95 -6.48 -9.84 -16.86
C TYR A 95 -7.75 -10.27 -17.62
N GLN A 96 -8.28 -9.42 -18.49
CA GLN A 96 -9.45 -9.74 -19.32
C GLN A 96 -9.17 -10.91 -20.30
N LYS A 97 -7.96 -11.00 -20.85
CA LYS A 97 -7.54 -12.13 -21.69
C LYS A 97 -7.45 -13.44 -20.89
N GLU A 98 -6.87 -13.37 -19.69
CA GLU A 98 -6.74 -14.55 -18.80
C GLU A 98 -8.11 -15.01 -18.27
N LEU A 99 -9.04 -14.12 -17.96
CA LEU A 99 -10.43 -14.48 -17.63
C LEU A 99 -11.08 -15.27 -18.79
N ARG A 100 -10.95 -14.80 -20.04
CA ARG A 100 -11.49 -15.50 -21.21
C ARG A 100 -10.78 -16.85 -21.43
N ARG A 101 -9.48 -16.92 -21.18
CA ARG A 101 -8.69 -18.16 -21.27
C ARG A 101 -9.13 -19.16 -20.22
N SER A 102 -9.31 -18.74 -18.96
CA SER A 102 -9.77 -19.62 -17.88
C SER A 102 -11.17 -20.15 -18.12
N GLN A 103 -12.07 -19.36 -18.72
CA GLN A 103 -13.42 -19.80 -19.11
C GLN A 103 -13.39 -20.84 -20.21
N LYS A 104 -12.50 -20.72 -21.21
CA LYS A 104 -12.31 -21.69 -22.27
C LYS A 104 -11.66 -22.99 -21.78
N SER A 105 -10.65 -22.89 -20.89
CA SER A 105 -9.96 -24.08 -20.37
C SER A 105 -10.82 -24.92 -19.42
N LYS A 106 -11.85 -24.33 -18.79
CA LYS A 106 -12.85 -25.09 -18.00
C LYS A 106 -13.62 -26.13 -18.84
N THR A 107 -13.66 -25.96 -20.16
CA THR A 107 -14.29 -26.88 -21.09
C THR A 107 -13.36 -27.98 -21.60
N GLU A 108 -12.03 -27.81 -21.57
CA GLU A 108 -11.09 -28.72 -22.21
C GLU A 108 -10.16 -29.47 -21.25
N GLN A 109 -9.88 -28.96 -20.06
CA GLN A 109 -8.93 -29.54 -19.09
C GLN A 109 -9.49 -29.70 -17.67
N ALA A 110 -10.81 -29.76 -17.56
CA ALA A 110 -11.45 -29.97 -16.27
C ALA A 110 -11.14 -31.36 -15.76
N LEU A 111 -10.03 -31.62 -15.08
CA LEU A 111 -10.19 -32.87 -14.30
C LEU A 111 -9.18 -33.24 -13.23
N SER A 112 -8.00 -32.66 -13.09
CA SER A 112 -7.09 -33.22 -12.07
C SER A 112 -6.52 -32.25 -11.01
N LEU A 113 -6.58 -30.96 -11.24
CA LEU A 113 -5.98 -29.96 -10.34
C LEU A 113 -6.89 -28.74 -10.20
N LYS A 114 -7.97 -28.87 -9.40
CA LYS A 114 -8.71 -27.69 -8.96
C LYS A 114 -8.00 -27.11 -7.74
N PRO A 115 -7.55 -25.82 -7.80
CA PRO A 115 -7.08 -25.16 -6.60
C PRO A 115 -8.21 -25.10 -5.57
N ASN A 116 -7.84 -25.19 -4.32
CA ASN A 116 -8.76 -25.02 -3.18
C ASN A 116 -8.08 -24.09 -2.20
N TRP A 117 -7.85 -22.85 -2.65
CA TRP A 117 -7.26 -21.84 -1.79
C TRP A 117 -8.19 -21.53 -0.63
N LYS A 118 -7.63 -21.52 0.57
CA LYS A 118 -8.31 -21.12 1.79
C LYS A 118 -7.48 -20.09 2.49
N ILE A 119 -8.14 -19.09 3.05
CA ILE A 119 -7.47 -18.10 3.86
C ILE A 119 -6.83 -18.74 5.07
N LEU A 120 -5.60 -18.36 5.34
CA LEU A 120 -4.85 -18.76 6.53
C LEU A 120 -4.83 -17.63 7.58
N GLY A 121 -5.09 -16.42 7.14
CA GLY A 121 -5.12 -15.22 7.95
C GLY A 121 -3.93 -14.30 7.73
N PRO A 122 -3.82 -13.24 8.58
CA PRO A 122 -4.60 -13.03 9.80
C PRO A 122 -6.10 -12.83 9.50
N THR A 123 -6.94 -13.65 10.17
CA THR A 123 -8.40 -13.49 10.14
C THR A 123 -8.90 -12.72 11.36
N ASN A 124 -8.08 -12.70 12.42
CA ASN A 124 -8.26 -11.86 13.59
C ASN A 124 -7.11 -10.87 13.65
N ILE A 125 -7.30 -9.76 14.32
CA ILE A 125 -6.23 -8.79 14.55
C ILE A 125 -5.07 -9.49 15.26
N PRO A 126 -3.84 -9.41 14.73
CA PRO A 126 -2.69 -9.93 15.45
C PRO A 126 -2.54 -9.24 16.81
N ILE A 127 -2.36 -10.00 17.89
CA ILE A 127 -2.16 -9.43 19.22
C ILE A 127 -0.98 -8.45 19.20
N GLY A 128 -1.26 -7.17 19.47
CA GLY A 128 -0.28 -6.09 19.43
C GLY A 128 0.03 -5.52 18.04
N GLY A 129 -0.68 -5.95 16.99
CA GLY A 129 -0.57 -5.46 15.63
C GLY A 129 -1.87 -4.87 15.10
N GLY A 130 -1.96 -4.65 13.79
CA GLY A 130 -3.14 -4.19 13.07
C GLY A 130 -3.54 -5.15 11.93
N ALA A 131 -4.70 -4.89 11.33
CA ALA A 131 -5.22 -5.67 10.20
C ALA A 131 -4.67 -5.18 8.85
N GLY A 132 -4.48 -3.87 8.68
CA GLY A 132 -4.06 -3.21 7.44
C GLY A 132 -4.81 -1.91 7.20
N ARG A 133 -4.47 -1.18 6.13
CA ARG A 133 -4.93 0.19 5.89
C ARG A 133 -6.39 0.26 5.42
N VAL A 134 -7.16 1.11 6.12
CA VAL A 134 -8.52 1.53 5.77
C VAL A 134 -8.54 3.03 5.47
N ASN A 135 -8.83 3.39 4.21
CA ASN A 135 -8.85 4.75 3.71
C ASN A 135 -10.13 5.51 4.03
N GLY A 136 -11.27 4.82 4.06
CA GLY A 136 -12.58 5.43 4.25
C GLY A 136 -13.56 4.49 4.93
N ILE A 137 -14.50 5.07 5.67
CA ILE A 137 -15.55 4.35 6.37
C ILE A 137 -16.89 4.99 6.02
N HIS A 138 -17.93 4.18 5.89
CA HIS A 138 -19.28 4.68 5.70
C HIS A 138 -20.29 3.90 6.51
N ILE A 139 -21.18 4.61 7.20
CA ILE A 139 -22.31 4.07 7.93
C ILE A 139 -23.59 4.66 7.34
N PRO A 140 -24.47 3.86 6.71
CA PRO A 140 -25.71 4.37 6.17
C PRO A 140 -26.59 5.00 7.25
N ALA A 141 -27.20 6.15 6.97
CA ALA A 141 -28.03 6.87 7.91
C ALA A 141 -29.12 5.98 8.52
N GLY A 142 -29.21 5.97 9.85
CA GLY A 142 -30.16 5.15 10.62
C GLY A 142 -29.81 3.65 10.70
N GLN A 143 -28.69 3.20 10.14
CA GLN A 143 -28.28 1.80 10.14
C GLN A 143 -26.93 1.57 10.84
N GLN A 144 -26.82 1.92 12.11
CA GLN A 144 -25.56 1.89 12.88
C GLN A 144 -24.87 0.51 12.95
N ASN A 145 -25.59 -0.57 12.67
CA ASN A 145 -24.99 -1.92 12.60
C ASN A 145 -24.33 -2.23 11.25
N ILE A 146 -24.60 -1.40 10.22
CA ILE A 146 -23.97 -1.56 8.90
C ILE A 146 -22.79 -0.63 8.82
N ILE A 147 -21.61 -1.21 8.67
CA ILE A 147 -20.35 -0.47 8.50
C ILE A 147 -19.71 -0.94 7.21
N TRP A 148 -19.31 0.00 6.38
CA TRP A 148 -18.48 -0.24 5.22
C TRP A 148 -17.07 0.28 5.48
N ALA A 149 -16.05 -0.48 5.07
CA ALA A 149 -14.64 -0.10 5.12
C ALA A 149 -14.00 -0.20 3.74
N ALA A 150 -13.34 0.87 3.32
CA ALA A 150 -12.59 0.99 2.07
C ALA A 150 -11.12 0.69 2.33
N ALA A 151 -10.63 -0.48 1.91
CA ALA A 151 -9.22 -0.84 2.07
C ALA A 151 -8.37 -0.37 0.89
N ALA A 152 -7.16 0.10 1.17
CA ALA A 152 -6.23 0.63 0.16
C ALA A 152 -5.81 -0.38 -0.91
N GLY A 153 -5.72 -1.65 -0.55
CA GLY A 153 -5.34 -2.75 -1.45
C GLY A 153 -6.16 -4.03 -1.23
N GLY A 154 -7.19 -3.99 -0.38
CA GLY A 154 -8.00 -5.15 0.02
C GLY A 154 -9.47 -5.08 -0.39
N GLY A 155 -9.88 -4.12 -1.21
CA GLY A 155 -11.27 -3.98 -1.66
C GLY A 155 -12.18 -3.27 -0.64
N ALA A 156 -13.49 -3.47 -0.80
CA ALA A 156 -14.51 -2.96 0.11
C ALA A 156 -15.05 -4.08 1.00
N TRP A 157 -15.17 -3.78 2.28
CA TRP A 157 -15.64 -4.72 3.30
C TRP A 157 -16.92 -4.21 3.97
N LYS A 158 -17.83 -5.11 4.26
CA LYS A 158 -19.11 -4.82 4.89
C LYS A 158 -19.27 -5.60 6.17
N SER A 159 -19.60 -4.90 7.27
CA SER A 159 -20.18 -5.49 8.46
C SER A 159 -21.67 -5.22 8.53
N THR A 160 -22.45 -6.18 9.02
CA THR A 160 -23.91 -6.04 9.27
C THR A 160 -24.25 -6.18 10.76
N ASN A 161 -23.22 -6.25 11.62
CA ASN A 161 -23.37 -6.47 13.05
C ASN A 161 -22.49 -5.56 13.92
N GLY A 162 -22.24 -4.32 13.42
CA GLY A 162 -21.50 -3.30 14.16
C GLY A 162 -19.99 -3.57 14.25
N GLY A 163 -19.39 -4.13 13.20
CA GLY A 163 -17.96 -4.39 13.14
C GLY A 163 -17.51 -5.72 13.77
N LYS A 164 -18.44 -6.59 14.21
CA LYS A 164 -18.07 -7.87 14.82
C LYS A 164 -17.64 -8.92 13.81
N THR A 165 -18.11 -8.85 12.60
CA THR A 165 -17.69 -9.67 11.46
C THR A 165 -17.73 -8.88 10.17
N TRP A 166 -16.85 -9.23 9.23
CA TRP A 166 -16.72 -8.55 7.95
C TRP A 166 -16.82 -9.52 6.78
N GLN A 167 -17.30 -9.02 5.65
CA GLN A 167 -17.40 -9.76 4.40
C GLN A 167 -17.05 -8.85 3.23
N THR A 168 -16.42 -9.40 2.18
CA THR A 168 -16.16 -8.70 0.92
C THR A 168 -16.75 -9.44 -0.26
N THR A 169 -17.09 -8.70 -1.31
CA THR A 169 -17.52 -9.22 -2.62
C THR A 169 -16.71 -8.59 -3.75
N THR A 170 -15.66 -7.87 -3.40
CA THR A 170 -14.83 -7.09 -4.35
C THR A 170 -13.60 -7.82 -4.86
N ASP A 171 -13.31 -9.05 -4.42
CA ASP A 171 -12.12 -9.86 -4.74
C ASP A 171 -11.83 -10.02 -6.25
N LYS A 172 -12.85 -9.89 -7.09
CA LYS A 172 -12.75 -10.08 -8.55
C LYS A 172 -12.79 -8.77 -9.35
N LEU A 173 -12.72 -7.62 -8.68
CA LEU A 173 -12.60 -6.33 -9.35
C LEU A 173 -11.23 -6.18 -10.03
N GLY A 174 -11.18 -5.32 -11.05
CA GLY A 174 -9.94 -5.01 -11.78
C GLY A 174 -8.90 -4.24 -10.96
N THR A 175 -9.32 -3.66 -9.83
CA THR A 175 -8.48 -3.09 -8.79
C THR A 175 -9.07 -3.38 -7.42
N LEU A 176 -8.25 -3.62 -6.42
CA LEU A 176 -8.67 -3.77 -5.03
C LEU A 176 -8.45 -2.49 -4.21
N GLY A 177 -7.89 -1.42 -4.81
CA GLY A 177 -7.82 -0.12 -4.16
C GLY A 177 -9.19 0.54 -4.09
N VAL A 178 -9.61 0.95 -2.89
CA VAL A 178 -10.82 1.75 -2.64
C VAL A 178 -10.45 2.90 -1.72
N THR A 179 -10.77 4.12 -2.14
CA THR A 179 -10.52 5.31 -1.34
C THR A 179 -11.71 5.70 -0.50
N ASP A 180 -12.93 5.69 -1.09
CA ASP A 180 -14.13 6.17 -0.42
C ASP A 180 -15.36 5.33 -0.79
N ILE A 181 -16.33 5.26 0.12
CA ILE A 181 -17.58 4.51 -0.01
C ILE A 181 -18.74 5.40 0.42
N THR A 182 -19.85 5.35 -0.30
CA THR A 182 -21.10 5.95 0.15
C THR A 182 -22.30 5.13 -0.30
N THR A 183 -23.44 5.34 0.37
CA THR A 183 -24.71 4.75 -0.02
C THR A 183 -25.71 5.82 -0.47
N ASP A 184 -26.69 5.42 -1.28
CA ASP A 184 -27.84 6.26 -1.57
C ASP A 184 -28.64 6.49 -0.26
N PRO A 185 -28.84 7.75 0.18
CA PRO A 185 -29.52 8.04 1.43
C PRO A 185 -30.99 7.56 1.49
N LYS A 186 -31.63 7.34 0.33
CA LYS A 186 -33.00 6.83 0.24
C LYS A 186 -33.08 5.31 0.10
N ASN A 187 -32.00 4.69 -0.40
CA ASN A 187 -31.92 3.25 -0.59
C ASN A 187 -30.49 2.73 -0.31
N PRO A 188 -30.15 2.36 0.92
CA PRO A 188 -28.80 1.93 1.30
C PRO A 188 -28.33 0.62 0.62
N ASN A 189 -29.20 -0.06 -0.16
CA ASN A 189 -28.77 -1.14 -1.04
C ASN A 189 -28.04 -0.63 -2.31
N ILE A 190 -28.20 0.67 -2.62
CA ILE A 190 -27.39 1.29 -3.68
C ILE A 190 -26.11 1.82 -3.02
N VAL A 191 -24.96 1.26 -3.44
CA VAL A 191 -23.65 1.56 -2.89
C VAL A 191 -22.74 2.03 -4.01
N TYR A 192 -21.91 3.03 -3.73
CA TYR A 192 -20.92 3.55 -4.65
C TYR A 192 -19.52 3.43 -4.04
N LEU A 193 -18.56 2.96 -4.83
CA LEU A 193 -17.15 2.88 -4.45
C LEU A 193 -16.29 3.79 -5.34
N ALA A 194 -15.59 4.72 -4.74
CA ALA A 194 -14.53 5.48 -5.39
C ALA A 194 -13.27 4.61 -5.42
N THR A 195 -12.95 4.05 -6.59
CA THR A 195 -11.84 3.10 -6.71
C THR A 195 -10.47 3.80 -6.89
N GLY A 196 -9.39 3.09 -6.58
CA GLY A 196 -8.02 3.55 -6.56
C GLY A 196 -7.54 3.81 -5.13
N ASP A 197 -6.39 4.48 -5.01
CA ASP A 197 -5.82 4.93 -3.72
C ASP A 197 -5.35 6.38 -3.88
N ALA A 198 -6.22 7.35 -3.53
CA ALA A 198 -5.95 8.78 -3.73
C ALA A 198 -4.89 9.35 -2.77
N PHE A 199 -4.59 8.65 -1.70
CA PHE A 199 -3.70 9.10 -0.63
C PHE A 199 -2.44 8.23 -0.48
N GLY A 200 -2.29 7.17 -1.28
CA GLY A 200 -1.11 6.33 -1.28
C GLY A 200 0.14 7.02 -1.81
N ALA A 201 1.31 6.55 -1.35
CA ALA A 201 2.62 7.02 -1.82
C ALA A 201 2.75 6.96 -3.34
N ASP A 202 2.18 5.93 -3.94
CA ASP A 202 2.18 5.74 -5.38
C ASP A 202 1.49 6.89 -6.11
N THR A 203 0.38 7.42 -5.60
CA THR A 203 -0.30 8.58 -6.16
C THR A 203 0.58 9.82 -6.10
N TYR A 204 1.32 10.01 -5.02
CA TYR A 204 2.24 11.12 -4.84
C TYR A 204 3.39 11.08 -5.86
N TYR A 205 3.97 9.90 -6.10
CA TYR A 205 5.04 9.70 -7.08
C TYR A 205 4.53 9.39 -8.50
N GLY A 206 3.22 9.29 -8.68
CA GLY A 206 2.59 9.16 -10.00
C GLY A 206 2.46 7.74 -10.53
N ALA A 207 2.44 6.73 -9.65
CA ALA A 207 2.43 5.31 -10.04
C ALA A 207 1.47 4.43 -9.19
N ALA A 208 0.32 4.92 -8.76
CA ALA A 208 -0.61 4.24 -7.87
C ALA A 208 -1.38 3.06 -8.49
N PRO A 209 -2.05 2.23 -7.68
CA PRO A 209 -3.18 1.44 -8.15
C PRO A 209 -4.30 2.40 -8.57
N PHE A 210 -4.30 2.74 -9.86
CA PHE A 210 -5.20 3.73 -10.41
C PHE A 210 -6.64 3.26 -10.39
N SER A 211 -7.54 4.24 -10.29
CA SER A 211 -8.98 4.04 -10.34
C SER A 211 -9.42 3.42 -11.67
N ILE A 212 -10.33 2.47 -11.60
CA ILE A 212 -11.16 2.03 -12.73
C ILE A 212 -12.44 2.87 -12.85
N GLY A 213 -12.58 3.92 -12.05
CA GLY A 213 -13.73 4.80 -11.99
C GLY A 213 -14.61 4.57 -10.77
N LEU A 214 -15.82 5.11 -10.82
CA LEU A 214 -16.86 4.87 -9.82
C LEU A 214 -17.57 3.57 -10.17
N ILE A 215 -17.67 2.65 -9.23
CA ILE A 215 -18.47 1.43 -9.38
C ILE A 215 -19.70 1.48 -8.48
N LYS A 216 -20.75 0.77 -8.89
CA LYS A 216 -22.07 0.81 -8.25
C LYS A 216 -22.57 -0.61 -7.98
N SER A 217 -23.14 -0.80 -6.82
CA SER A 217 -24.03 -1.93 -6.48
C SER A 217 -25.45 -1.45 -6.35
N VAL A 218 -26.44 -2.31 -6.64
CA VAL A 218 -27.87 -2.07 -6.42
C VAL A 218 -28.50 -3.12 -5.50
N ASP A 219 -27.69 -4.01 -4.95
CA ASP A 219 -28.09 -5.18 -4.16
C ASP A 219 -27.37 -5.26 -2.82
N GLY A 220 -26.96 -4.10 -2.27
CA GLY A 220 -26.30 -4.03 -0.97
C GLY A 220 -24.85 -4.51 -0.98
N GLY A 221 -24.19 -4.44 -2.15
CA GLY A 221 -22.79 -4.81 -2.33
C GLY A 221 -22.56 -6.28 -2.69
N LEU A 222 -23.60 -7.02 -3.10
CA LEU A 222 -23.42 -8.42 -3.55
C LEU A 222 -22.82 -8.48 -4.96
N THR A 223 -23.26 -7.59 -5.85
CA THR A 223 -22.72 -7.47 -7.21
C THR A 223 -22.35 -6.02 -7.54
N TRP A 224 -21.39 -5.85 -8.44
CA TRP A 224 -20.81 -4.56 -8.78
C TRP A 224 -20.78 -4.34 -10.28
N THR A 225 -21.12 -3.12 -10.70
CA THR A 225 -21.12 -2.68 -12.10
C THR A 225 -20.41 -1.34 -12.25
N GLN A 226 -19.79 -1.11 -13.39
CA GLN A 226 -19.22 0.19 -13.71
C GLN A 226 -20.33 1.22 -13.95
N THR A 227 -20.10 2.47 -13.55
CA THR A 227 -20.93 3.63 -13.88
C THR A 227 -20.43 4.29 -15.17
N GLY A 228 -21.08 5.40 -15.56
CA GLY A 228 -20.59 6.25 -16.65
C GLY A 228 -19.26 6.97 -16.37
N LEU A 229 -18.85 7.08 -15.10
CA LEU A 229 -17.52 7.52 -14.71
C LEU A 229 -16.60 6.29 -14.65
N ASN A 230 -16.15 5.85 -15.81
CA ASN A 230 -15.23 4.74 -15.91
C ASN A 230 -13.89 5.24 -16.46
N TYR A 231 -12.81 4.80 -15.82
CA TYR A 231 -11.46 5.07 -16.24
C TYR A 231 -10.81 3.78 -16.70
N GLN A 232 -10.03 3.90 -17.74
CA GLN A 232 -9.04 2.89 -18.02
C GLN A 232 -7.81 3.22 -17.16
N GLN A 233 -7.12 2.22 -16.66
CA GLN A 233 -5.94 2.45 -15.81
C GLN A 233 -4.89 3.38 -16.46
N LYS A 234 -4.82 3.43 -17.80
CA LYS A 234 -3.97 4.38 -18.54
C LYS A 234 -4.26 5.86 -18.22
N ASP A 235 -5.43 6.17 -17.69
CA ASP A 235 -5.83 7.55 -17.43
C ASP A 235 -5.19 8.11 -16.15
N THR A 236 -4.45 7.28 -15.40
CA THR A 236 -3.74 7.64 -14.16
C THR A 236 -4.60 8.42 -13.17
N ARG A 237 -5.85 7.98 -13.00
CA ARG A 237 -6.85 8.66 -12.16
C ARG A 237 -6.92 8.02 -10.78
N ALA A 238 -7.19 8.84 -9.78
CA ALA A 238 -7.52 8.42 -8.43
C ALA A 238 -8.73 9.23 -7.96
N LEU A 239 -9.75 8.55 -7.46
CA LEU A 239 -10.93 9.17 -6.87
C LEU A 239 -10.71 9.35 -5.37
N SER A 240 -11.08 10.51 -4.83
CA SER A 240 -10.86 10.87 -3.42
C SER A 240 -12.13 10.84 -2.58
N ARG A 241 -13.26 11.28 -3.15
CA ARG A 241 -14.54 11.39 -2.44
C ARG A 241 -15.72 11.10 -3.36
N VAL A 242 -16.81 10.55 -2.79
CA VAL A 242 -18.09 10.39 -3.49
C VAL A 242 -19.24 10.82 -2.59
N LEU A 243 -20.07 11.76 -3.08
CA LEU A 243 -21.22 12.29 -2.36
C LEU A 243 -22.50 12.06 -3.18
N VAL A 244 -23.57 11.61 -2.52
CA VAL A 244 -24.90 11.44 -3.12
C VAL A 244 -25.84 12.48 -2.50
N HIS A 245 -26.53 13.24 -3.34
CA HIS A 245 -27.45 14.28 -2.88
C HIS A 245 -28.64 13.66 -2.12
N PRO A 246 -28.97 14.13 -0.89
CA PRO A 246 -29.85 13.41 0.04
C PRO A 246 -31.31 13.37 -0.40
N THR A 247 -31.80 14.37 -1.14
CA THR A 247 -33.20 14.46 -1.59
C THR A 247 -33.39 14.16 -3.06
N ASN A 248 -32.33 14.27 -3.89
CA ASN A 248 -32.33 13.87 -5.30
C ASN A 248 -31.13 12.95 -5.59
N THR A 249 -31.28 11.67 -5.28
CA THR A 249 -30.18 10.68 -5.35
C THR A 249 -29.70 10.36 -6.77
N SER A 250 -30.34 10.99 -7.79
CA SER A 250 -29.78 11.00 -9.16
C SER A 250 -28.58 11.93 -9.30
N ILE A 251 -28.39 12.89 -8.37
CA ILE A 251 -27.22 13.77 -8.35
C ILE A 251 -26.12 13.10 -7.52
N ILE A 252 -24.98 12.89 -8.17
CA ILE A 252 -23.79 12.29 -7.58
C ILE A 252 -22.59 13.18 -7.92
N LEU A 253 -21.80 13.53 -6.93
CA LEU A 253 -20.55 14.25 -7.08
C LEU A 253 -19.38 13.32 -6.75
N VAL A 254 -18.34 13.34 -7.58
CA VAL A 254 -17.14 12.51 -7.40
C VAL A 254 -15.91 13.39 -7.58
N GLY A 255 -15.12 13.51 -6.52
CA GLY A 255 -13.84 14.21 -6.51
C GLY A 255 -12.68 13.27 -6.85
N GLY A 256 -11.63 13.82 -7.41
CA GLY A 256 -10.41 13.08 -7.71
C GLY A 256 -9.29 13.97 -8.24
N ASN A 257 -8.18 13.36 -8.62
CA ASN A 257 -6.99 14.09 -9.09
C ASN A 257 -7.16 14.80 -10.46
N ASN A 258 -8.33 14.69 -11.07
CA ASN A 258 -8.66 15.35 -12.35
C ASN A 258 -9.90 16.25 -12.27
N GLY A 259 -10.44 16.46 -11.07
CA GLY A 259 -11.53 17.41 -10.87
C GLY A 259 -12.73 16.83 -10.14
N ILE A 260 -13.86 17.54 -10.27
CA ILE A 260 -15.17 17.10 -9.77
C ILE A 260 -16.02 16.69 -10.96
N HIS A 261 -16.55 15.49 -10.90
CA HIS A 261 -17.45 14.92 -11.87
C HIS A 261 -18.86 14.84 -11.28
N ARG A 262 -19.85 15.31 -12.05
CA ARG A 262 -21.26 15.34 -11.61
C ARG A 262 -22.13 14.49 -12.50
N SER A 263 -22.94 13.63 -11.91
CA SER A 263 -24.07 12.94 -12.54
C SER A 263 -25.38 13.60 -12.14
N THR A 264 -26.39 13.47 -12.99
CA THR A 264 -27.81 13.86 -12.72
C THR A 264 -28.78 12.74 -13.06
N ASP A 265 -28.27 11.56 -13.37
CA ASP A 265 -29.03 10.40 -13.83
C ASP A 265 -28.66 9.10 -13.05
N GLY A 266 -28.20 9.26 -11.80
CA GLY A 266 -27.88 8.14 -10.92
C GLY A 266 -26.61 7.37 -11.30
N GLY A 267 -25.67 8.06 -11.96
CA GLY A 267 -24.37 7.52 -12.33
C GLY A 267 -24.31 6.91 -13.73
N VAL A 268 -25.33 7.12 -14.57
CA VAL A 268 -25.31 6.62 -15.97
C VAL A 268 -24.36 7.46 -16.81
N THR A 269 -24.38 8.79 -16.61
CA THR A 269 -23.44 9.71 -17.27
C THR A 269 -22.84 10.70 -16.27
N PHE A 270 -21.64 11.19 -16.57
CA PHE A 270 -20.95 12.19 -15.77
C PHE A 270 -20.38 13.32 -16.64
N ASN A 271 -20.42 14.54 -16.11
CA ASN A 271 -19.80 15.71 -16.71
C ASN A 271 -18.81 16.32 -15.71
N THR A 272 -17.63 16.70 -16.17
CA THR A 272 -16.64 17.41 -15.34
C THR A 272 -17.14 18.84 -15.10
N ARG A 273 -17.22 19.26 -13.84
CA ARG A 273 -17.68 20.58 -13.39
C ARG A 273 -16.59 21.43 -12.79
N PHE A 274 -15.49 20.82 -12.41
CA PHE A 274 -14.29 21.48 -11.92
C PHE A 274 -13.06 20.73 -12.39
N VAL A 275 -11.97 21.42 -12.69
CA VAL A 275 -10.68 20.83 -13.07
C VAL A 275 -9.64 21.18 -12.01
N GLY A 276 -9.02 20.19 -11.41
CA GLY A 276 -8.02 20.35 -10.35
C GLY A 276 -7.85 19.04 -9.56
N ASP A 277 -6.86 18.98 -8.68
CA ASP A 277 -6.64 17.85 -7.77
C ASP A 277 -7.51 18.07 -6.51
N VAL A 278 -8.67 17.45 -6.48
CA VAL A 278 -9.63 17.54 -5.38
C VAL A 278 -9.33 16.47 -4.34
N LYS A 279 -9.08 16.90 -3.10
CA LYS A 279 -8.73 16.00 -2.01
C LYS A 279 -9.87 15.75 -1.04
N ASP A 280 -10.76 16.72 -0.89
CA ASP A 280 -11.88 16.62 0.04
C ASP A 280 -13.11 17.37 -0.48
N MET A 281 -14.32 16.90 -0.11
CA MET A 281 -15.59 17.52 -0.45
C MET A 281 -16.60 17.28 0.68
N GLU A 282 -17.34 18.34 1.03
CA GLU A 282 -18.40 18.31 2.02
C GLU A 282 -19.69 18.94 1.52
N MET A 283 -20.84 18.44 1.99
CA MET A 283 -22.15 19.03 1.72
C MET A 283 -22.61 19.83 2.93
N LYS A 284 -23.13 21.05 2.70
CA LYS A 284 -23.70 21.86 3.77
C LYS A 284 -24.88 21.12 4.43
N PRO A 285 -24.89 20.97 5.77
CA PRO A 285 -25.84 20.08 6.45
C PRO A 285 -27.32 20.40 6.28
N ASP A 286 -27.67 21.69 6.19
CA ASP A 286 -29.05 22.17 6.09
C ASP A 286 -29.47 22.57 4.66
N ASP A 287 -28.53 22.66 3.72
CA ASP A 287 -28.80 23.03 2.33
C ASP A 287 -28.06 22.12 1.34
N PRO A 288 -28.72 21.09 0.81
CA PRO A 288 -28.10 20.14 -0.12
C PRO A 288 -27.80 20.73 -1.50
N SER A 289 -28.13 22.01 -1.76
CA SER A 289 -27.66 22.72 -2.96
C SER A 289 -26.23 23.26 -2.81
N VAL A 290 -25.71 23.33 -1.56
CA VAL A 290 -24.40 23.89 -1.27
C VAL A 290 -23.37 22.80 -0.94
N TYR A 291 -22.25 22.87 -1.65
CA TYR A 291 -21.13 21.95 -1.48
C TYR A 291 -19.82 22.73 -1.37
N TYR A 292 -18.89 22.21 -0.60
CA TYR A 292 -17.53 22.70 -0.47
C TYR A 292 -16.55 21.67 -1.05
N ALA A 293 -15.43 22.12 -1.60
CA ALA A 293 -14.36 21.26 -2.11
C ALA A 293 -13.00 21.90 -1.90
N THR A 294 -11.96 21.08 -1.74
CA THR A 294 -10.59 21.55 -1.59
C THR A 294 -9.71 21.12 -2.76
N SER A 295 -8.81 22.02 -3.18
CA SER A 295 -7.79 21.73 -4.18
C SER A 295 -6.54 22.57 -3.91
N GLY A 296 -5.43 21.91 -3.57
CA GLY A 296 -4.20 22.59 -3.15
C GLY A 296 -4.42 23.44 -1.89
N SER A 297 -4.12 24.74 -1.97
CA SER A 297 -4.30 25.72 -0.88
C SER A 297 -5.65 26.44 -0.90
N LYS A 298 -6.61 25.98 -1.68
CA LYS A 298 -7.87 26.69 -1.93
C LYS A 298 -9.09 25.87 -1.55
N ILE A 299 -10.13 26.59 -1.12
CA ILE A 299 -11.47 26.07 -0.88
C ILE A 299 -12.42 26.64 -1.92
N TYR A 300 -13.29 25.82 -2.45
CA TYR A 300 -14.29 26.17 -3.45
C TYR A 300 -15.68 25.90 -2.91
N ILE A 301 -16.66 26.68 -3.38
CA ILE A 301 -18.08 26.51 -3.05
C ILE A 301 -18.90 26.35 -4.34
N SER A 302 -19.85 25.44 -4.29
CA SER A 302 -20.99 25.37 -5.23
C SER A 302 -22.28 25.73 -4.50
N ARG A 303 -23.20 26.46 -5.15
CA ARG A 303 -24.55 26.79 -4.63
C ARG A 303 -25.66 26.28 -5.55
N ASP A 304 -25.33 25.32 -6.42
CA ASP A 304 -26.23 24.76 -7.43
C ASP A 304 -26.06 23.24 -7.55
N ALA A 305 -25.91 22.57 -6.40
CA ALA A 305 -25.73 21.13 -6.28
C ALA A 305 -24.54 20.61 -7.13
N GLY A 306 -23.43 21.32 -7.10
CA GLY A 306 -22.17 20.90 -7.72
C GLY A 306 -22.05 21.22 -9.21
N ASP A 307 -22.95 22.03 -9.78
CA ASP A 307 -22.91 22.38 -11.23
C ASP A 307 -21.82 23.41 -11.54
N LYS A 308 -21.68 24.43 -10.68
CA LYS A 308 -20.66 25.49 -10.80
C LYS A 308 -19.90 25.66 -9.50
N TRP A 309 -18.62 25.95 -9.62
CA TRP A 309 -17.70 26.10 -8.48
C TRP A 309 -17.03 27.46 -8.51
N THR A 310 -16.98 28.13 -7.38
CA THR A 310 -16.34 29.42 -7.18
C THR A 310 -15.36 29.35 -6.02
N GLU A 311 -14.17 29.93 -6.16
CA GLU A 311 -13.18 29.99 -5.12
C GLU A 311 -13.68 30.88 -3.97
N LEU A 312 -13.62 30.36 -2.73
CA LEU A 312 -13.82 31.16 -1.53
C LEU A 312 -12.55 31.98 -1.24
N LYS A 313 -12.75 33.24 -0.89
CA LYS A 313 -11.64 34.08 -0.42
C LYS A 313 -11.31 33.69 1.01
N SER A 314 -10.17 33.07 1.21
CA SER A 314 -9.68 32.69 2.54
C SER A 314 -8.33 33.35 2.82
N ASN A 315 -7.96 33.44 4.09
CA ASN A 315 -6.64 33.87 4.56
C ASN A 315 -5.65 32.70 4.67
N ILE A 316 -6.01 31.53 4.13
CA ILE A 316 -5.15 30.34 4.10
C ILE A 316 -3.95 30.61 3.20
N PRO A 317 -2.71 30.44 3.68
CA PRO A 317 -1.51 30.74 2.91
C PRO A 317 -1.36 29.85 1.66
N THR A 318 -0.83 30.41 0.59
CA THR A 318 -0.51 29.66 -0.66
C THR A 318 0.58 28.61 -0.47
N THR A 319 1.29 28.61 0.66
CA THR A 319 2.26 27.58 1.06
C THR A 319 1.61 26.29 1.53
N ILE A 320 0.28 26.25 1.66
CA ILE A 320 -0.46 25.03 1.97
C ILE A 320 -0.49 24.10 0.77
N GLY A 321 -0.31 22.80 1.02
CA GLY A 321 -0.34 21.74 0.01
C GLY A 321 -1.61 20.90 0.04
N ARG A 322 -2.22 20.71 1.24
CA ARG A 322 -3.44 19.93 1.42
C ARG A 322 -4.33 20.57 2.47
N ILE A 323 -5.64 20.51 2.25
CA ILE A 323 -6.69 20.95 3.17
C ILE A 323 -7.71 19.82 3.31
N ALA A 324 -8.02 19.43 4.54
CA ALA A 324 -9.21 18.66 4.91
C ALA A 324 -10.24 19.61 5.54
N ILE A 325 -11.51 19.44 5.17
CA ILE A 325 -12.61 20.31 5.64
C ILE A 325 -13.67 19.48 6.37
N ALA A 326 -14.36 20.13 7.29
CA ALA A 326 -15.55 19.56 7.92
C ALA A 326 -16.63 20.63 8.11
N VAL A 327 -17.87 20.18 8.10
CA VAL A 327 -19.08 20.96 8.42
C VAL A 327 -19.88 20.27 9.51
N THR A 328 -20.80 20.95 10.17
CA THR A 328 -21.60 20.34 11.22
C THR A 328 -23.04 20.85 11.23
N PRO A 329 -24.05 20.01 11.48
CA PRO A 329 -25.43 20.44 11.66
C PRO A 329 -25.63 21.28 12.92
N ALA A 330 -24.71 21.24 13.90
CA ALA A 330 -24.77 22.09 15.08
C ALA A 330 -24.61 23.58 14.78
N GLU A 331 -23.86 23.91 13.71
CA GLU A 331 -23.66 25.28 13.21
C GLU A 331 -23.52 25.19 11.67
N PRO A 332 -24.64 25.21 10.91
CA PRO A 332 -24.61 24.92 9.47
C PRO A 332 -23.81 25.90 8.62
N GLU A 333 -23.60 27.14 9.11
CA GLU A 333 -22.72 28.12 8.43
C GLU A 333 -21.24 27.94 8.77
N ALA A 334 -20.90 27.04 9.71
CA ALA A 334 -19.50 26.82 10.07
C ALA A 334 -18.80 25.88 9.09
N ILE A 335 -17.57 26.27 8.72
CA ILE A 335 -16.63 25.48 7.95
C ILE A 335 -15.31 25.45 8.71
N PHE A 336 -14.80 24.26 8.93
CA PHE A 336 -13.51 24.04 9.60
C PHE A 336 -12.51 23.49 8.59
N ALA A 337 -11.26 23.97 8.63
CA ALA A 337 -10.20 23.57 7.69
C ALA A 337 -8.91 23.24 8.44
N LEU A 338 -8.50 21.98 8.34
CA LEU A 338 -7.21 21.47 8.80
C LEU A 338 -6.23 21.50 7.64
N THR A 339 -5.05 22.07 7.81
CA THR A 339 -4.13 22.27 6.70
C THR A 339 -2.75 21.67 6.94
N ALA A 340 -2.12 21.18 5.88
CA ALA A 340 -0.73 20.75 5.85
C ALA A 340 0.09 21.60 4.86
N LYS A 341 1.29 22.01 5.29
CA LYS A 341 2.21 22.82 4.47
C LYS A 341 2.71 22.03 3.28
N ARG A 342 2.84 22.71 2.16
CA ARG A 342 3.47 22.13 0.98
C ARG A 342 4.95 21.85 1.25
N GLY A 343 5.37 20.64 0.95
CA GLY A 343 6.77 20.28 0.98
C GLY A 343 7.27 19.70 2.29
N SER A 344 7.10 20.35 3.44
CA SER A 344 7.41 19.74 4.74
C SER A 344 6.29 18.85 5.25
N TRP A 345 5.06 19.10 4.77
CA TRP A 345 3.83 18.41 5.14
C TRP A 345 3.51 18.47 6.65
N ASP A 346 4.12 19.44 7.33
CA ASP A 346 3.83 19.80 8.70
C ASP A 346 2.45 20.47 8.83
N PHE A 347 2.00 20.61 10.06
CA PHE A 347 0.81 21.37 10.38
C PHE A 347 0.89 22.82 9.84
N GLY A 348 -0.04 23.14 8.96
CA GLY A 348 -0.13 24.45 8.31
C GLY A 348 -0.96 25.47 9.05
N GLY A 349 -1.81 24.99 9.98
CA GLY A 349 -2.76 25.77 10.77
C GLY A 349 -4.15 25.16 10.72
N PHE A 350 -4.95 25.53 11.69
CA PHE A 350 -6.37 25.25 11.76
C PHE A 350 -7.14 26.55 11.53
N TYR A 351 -8.05 26.55 10.56
CA TYR A 351 -8.84 27.71 10.14
C TYR A 351 -10.32 27.42 10.31
N ARG A 352 -11.13 28.44 10.52
CA ARG A 352 -12.58 28.32 10.67
C ARG A 352 -13.31 29.52 10.11
N SER A 353 -14.49 29.29 9.60
CA SER A 353 -15.47 30.31 9.21
C SER A 353 -16.79 29.98 9.87
N TYR A 354 -17.57 31.00 10.26
CA TYR A 354 -18.91 30.86 10.83
C TYR A 354 -19.98 31.56 9.98
N ASP A 355 -19.66 31.94 8.76
CA ASP A 355 -20.52 32.68 7.83
C ASP A 355 -20.49 32.13 6.40
N GLY A 356 -20.41 30.81 6.27
CA GLY A 356 -20.42 30.13 4.97
C GLY A 356 -19.15 30.34 4.13
N GLY A 357 -18.04 30.73 4.76
CA GLY A 357 -16.75 30.95 4.10
C GLY A 357 -16.47 32.38 3.66
N GLU A 358 -17.29 33.36 4.02
CA GLU A 358 -17.07 34.77 3.69
C GLU A 358 -15.90 35.37 4.49
N ASN A 359 -15.79 35.03 5.78
CA ASN A 359 -14.69 35.42 6.66
C ASN A 359 -14.06 34.20 7.35
N TRP A 360 -12.74 34.25 7.54
CA TRP A 360 -11.98 33.15 8.10
C TRP A 360 -11.10 33.60 9.25
N ASP A 361 -11.16 32.87 10.37
CA ASP A 361 -10.31 33.05 11.55
C ASP A 361 -9.25 31.95 11.61
N ILE A 362 -8.08 32.29 12.18
CA ILE A 362 -7.06 31.32 12.52
C ILE A 362 -7.39 30.78 13.91
N GLY A 363 -7.76 29.52 14.03
CA GLY A 363 -8.01 28.85 15.30
C GLY A 363 -6.72 28.54 16.06
N ALA A 364 -5.79 27.85 15.40
CA ALA A 364 -4.49 27.48 15.98
C ALA A 364 -3.43 27.25 14.91
N THR A 365 -2.16 27.51 15.27
CA THR A 365 -0.97 27.19 14.47
C THR A 365 0.03 26.32 15.24
N THR A 366 -0.26 26.06 16.49
CA THR A 366 0.49 25.20 17.43
C THR A 366 -0.46 24.55 18.43
N PRO A 367 -0.12 23.37 19.01
CA PRO A 367 1.00 22.49 18.68
C PRO A 367 0.89 21.87 17.29
N ASN A 368 1.89 21.11 16.82
CA ASN A 368 1.77 20.32 15.59
C ASN A 368 0.83 19.13 15.83
N ILE A 369 -0.47 19.34 15.54
CA ILE A 369 -1.54 18.36 15.83
C ILE A 369 -1.61 17.20 14.82
N ILE A 370 -0.83 17.25 13.74
CA ILE A 370 -0.69 16.13 12.79
C ILE A 370 0.65 15.41 12.95
N GLY A 371 1.46 15.82 13.95
CA GLY A 371 2.77 15.26 14.22
C GLY A 371 2.72 13.97 15.04
N ARG A 372 3.92 13.40 15.21
CA ARG A 372 4.12 12.07 15.82
C ARG A 372 4.12 12.09 17.34
N ASN A 373 4.76 13.09 17.93
CA ASN A 373 5.02 13.05 19.37
C ASN A 373 3.82 13.55 20.22
N LEU A 374 3.80 13.12 21.49
CA LEU A 374 2.74 13.45 22.45
C LEU A 374 2.55 14.96 22.66
N GLN A 375 3.58 15.76 22.46
CA GLN A 375 3.63 17.18 22.73
C GLN A 375 3.33 18.04 21.50
N GLY A 376 3.33 17.44 20.29
CA GLY A 376 3.17 18.17 19.03
C GLY A 376 4.30 19.18 18.79
N THR A 377 5.53 18.81 19.13
CA THR A 377 6.71 19.68 19.00
C THR A 377 7.62 19.28 17.83
N ASP A 378 7.36 18.15 17.18
CA ASP A 378 8.06 17.68 15.99
C ASP A 378 7.70 18.55 14.77
N THR A 379 8.71 18.90 13.98
CA THR A 379 8.57 19.88 12.88
C THR A 379 9.20 19.42 11.57
N GLU A 380 9.68 18.19 11.48
CA GLU A 380 10.39 17.69 10.30
C GLU A 380 9.77 16.40 9.76
N ASN A 381 9.74 16.31 8.42
CA ASN A 381 9.38 15.09 7.68
C ASN A 381 8.01 14.51 8.05
N GLN A 382 7.01 15.39 8.13
CA GLN A 382 5.64 14.98 8.43
C GLN A 382 4.93 14.40 7.21
N GLN A 383 3.76 13.81 7.41
CA GLN A 383 3.02 13.09 6.38
C GLN A 383 1.60 13.59 6.14
N GLY A 384 1.35 14.91 6.37
CA GLY A 384 0.03 15.50 6.13
C GLY A 384 -0.47 15.43 4.67
N TRP A 385 0.37 14.98 3.73
CA TRP A 385 -0.06 14.61 2.37
C TRP A 385 -0.77 13.24 2.34
N TYR A 386 -0.48 12.38 3.31
CA TYR A 386 -0.90 11.00 3.40
C TYR A 386 -2.12 10.84 4.34
N ASP A 387 -1.98 11.22 5.59
CA ASP A 387 -2.98 11.15 6.65
C ASP A 387 -3.40 12.56 7.09
N LEU A 388 -4.61 12.95 6.79
CA LEU A 388 -5.20 14.24 7.18
C LEU A 388 -6.71 14.14 7.09
N CYS A 389 -7.37 14.14 8.25
CA CYS A 389 -8.83 14.13 8.33
C CYS A 389 -9.33 14.93 9.53
N ILE A 390 -10.60 15.32 9.48
CA ILE A 390 -11.25 16.16 10.51
C ILE A 390 -12.71 15.76 10.64
N ALA A 391 -13.22 15.72 11.88
CA ALA A 391 -14.64 15.54 12.18
C ALA A 391 -15.08 16.51 13.27
N VAL A 392 -16.28 17.09 13.09
CA VAL A 392 -16.89 18.02 14.04
C VAL A 392 -18.18 17.41 14.59
N SER A 393 -18.39 17.53 15.91
CA SER A 393 -19.57 16.97 16.57
C SER A 393 -20.86 17.49 15.97
N PRO A 394 -21.88 16.64 15.74
CA PRO A 394 -23.17 17.06 15.17
C PRO A 394 -24.06 17.85 16.12
N ASP A 395 -23.72 17.93 17.41
CA ASP A 395 -24.47 18.66 18.44
C ASP A 395 -23.67 19.77 19.13
N ASN A 396 -22.36 19.89 18.84
CA ASN A 396 -21.49 20.89 19.46
C ASN A 396 -20.34 21.29 18.54
N PRO A 397 -20.35 22.46 17.89
CA PRO A 397 -19.31 22.90 16.97
C PRO A 397 -17.94 23.13 17.63
N ASP A 398 -17.91 23.24 18.97
CA ASP A 398 -16.66 23.38 19.73
C ASP A 398 -15.90 22.03 19.88
N LEU A 399 -16.60 20.91 19.75
CA LEU A 399 -16.00 19.58 19.87
C LEU A 399 -15.53 19.06 18.51
N ILE A 400 -14.22 19.06 18.32
CA ILE A 400 -13.57 18.70 17.06
C ILE A 400 -12.52 17.63 17.31
N PHE A 401 -12.48 16.65 16.42
CA PHE A 401 -11.41 15.65 16.34
C PHE A 401 -10.68 15.78 15.02
N ILE A 402 -9.37 15.61 15.04
CA ILE A 402 -8.56 15.54 13.83
C ILE A 402 -7.69 14.29 13.86
N GLY A 403 -7.40 13.75 12.69
CA GLY A 403 -6.47 12.66 12.45
C GLY A 403 -5.30 13.11 11.60
N GLY A 404 -4.16 12.68 11.98
CA GLY A 404 -2.88 12.61 11.34
C GLY A 404 -2.24 11.33 11.84
N ILE A 405 -0.95 11.34 12.23
CA ILE A 405 -0.34 10.16 12.88
C ILE A 405 -1.08 9.77 14.17
N ASN A 406 -1.63 10.75 14.89
CA ASN A 406 -2.42 10.57 16.09
C ASN A 406 -3.79 11.26 15.96
N ILE A 407 -4.71 10.93 16.88
CA ILE A 407 -5.97 11.65 17.00
C ILE A 407 -5.80 12.77 18.06
N TRP A 408 -6.11 14.00 17.67
CA TRP A 408 -6.17 15.15 18.56
C TRP A 408 -7.61 15.65 18.71
N ARG A 409 -7.88 16.31 19.82
CA ARG A 409 -9.21 16.78 20.20
C ARG A 409 -9.16 18.24 20.65
N SER A 410 -10.12 19.04 20.18
CA SER A 410 -10.47 20.35 20.70
C SER A 410 -11.86 20.33 21.35
N THR A 411 -12.08 21.17 22.34
CA THR A 411 -13.39 21.40 22.99
C THR A 411 -13.75 22.88 23.02
N ASN A 412 -13.09 23.69 22.20
CA ASN A 412 -13.28 25.14 22.11
C ASN A 412 -13.12 25.65 20.67
N GLY A 413 -13.73 24.96 19.72
CA GLY A 413 -13.77 25.37 18.32
C GLY A 413 -12.40 25.43 17.66
N GLY A 414 -11.45 24.55 18.06
CA GLY A 414 -10.11 24.49 17.47
C GLY A 414 -9.12 25.55 17.97
N SER A 415 -9.46 26.29 19.04
CA SER A 415 -8.54 27.29 19.63
C SER A 415 -7.43 26.65 20.47
N ASN A 416 -7.71 25.50 21.09
CA ASN A 416 -6.72 24.71 21.82
C ASN A 416 -6.92 23.22 21.52
N TRP A 417 -5.82 22.49 21.56
CA TRP A 417 -5.79 21.08 21.21
C TRP A 417 -5.11 20.25 22.29
N SER A 418 -5.62 19.05 22.50
CA SER A 418 -5.02 18.03 23.35
C SER A 418 -4.99 16.70 22.60
N ILE A 419 -3.91 15.94 22.76
CA ILE A 419 -3.81 14.61 22.17
C ILE A 419 -4.86 13.71 22.82
N ASN A 420 -5.65 13.03 21.99
CA ASN A 420 -6.71 12.12 22.43
C ASN A 420 -6.20 10.68 22.46
N THR A 421 -5.61 10.21 21.37
CA THR A 421 -5.02 8.88 21.30
C THR A 421 -3.53 8.96 20.99
N TYR A 422 -2.81 7.90 21.28
CA TYR A 422 -1.41 7.83 20.91
C TYR A 422 -1.09 6.48 20.25
N TRP A 423 -0.35 6.51 19.16
CA TRP A 423 -0.01 5.35 18.35
C TRP A 423 0.93 4.35 19.04
N VAL A 424 1.68 4.78 20.06
CA VAL A 424 2.47 3.90 20.92
C VAL A 424 1.64 3.50 22.14
N PRO A 425 1.37 2.20 22.34
CA PRO A 425 0.55 1.75 23.47
C PRO A 425 1.21 2.05 24.83
N ASN A 426 0.39 2.05 25.88
CA ASN A 426 0.83 2.22 27.30
C ASN A 426 1.49 3.56 27.64
N GLN A 427 1.14 4.64 26.94
CA GLN A 427 1.66 6.00 27.18
C GLN A 427 0.67 6.90 27.95
N GLY A 428 -0.25 6.32 28.72
CA GLY A 428 -1.25 7.06 29.50
C GLY A 428 -2.36 7.69 28.64
N ARG A 429 -2.49 7.29 27.40
CA ARG A 429 -3.57 7.65 26.46
C ARG A 429 -4.20 6.40 25.87
N PRO A 430 -5.46 6.46 25.41
CA PRO A 430 -6.01 5.40 24.60
C PRO A 430 -5.12 5.12 23.38
N TYR A 431 -5.02 3.88 23.00
CA TYR A 431 -4.32 3.46 21.79
C TYR A 431 -5.31 3.43 20.62
N VAL A 432 -4.91 4.02 19.50
CA VAL A 432 -5.43 3.79 18.15
C VAL A 432 -4.20 3.68 17.26
N HIS A 433 -4.23 2.80 16.27
CA HIS A 433 -3.11 2.64 15.34
C HIS A 433 -2.78 3.97 14.65
N ALA A 434 -1.53 4.16 14.27
CA ALA A 434 -1.08 5.36 13.56
C ALA A 434 -1.78 5.56 12.20
N ASP A 435 -1.63 6.77 11.69
CA ASP A 435 -1.97 7.16 10.34
C ASP A 435 -3.48 7.08 10.07
N VAL A 436 -4.16 8.13 10.53
CA VAL A 436 -5.63 8.23 10.54
C VAL A 436 -6.09 8.85 9.21
N HIS A 437 -6.82 8.06 8.42
CA HIS A 437 -7.28 8.47 7.09
C HIS A 437 -8.71 9.00 7.08
N ASP A 438 -9.54 8.51 8.00
CA ASP A 438 -10.95 8.88 8.07
C ASP A 438 -11.44 8.95 9.52
N LEU A 439 -12.30 9.92 9.80
CA LEU A 439 -12.94 10.16 11.10
C LEU A 439 -14.37 10.62 10.87
N ASP A 440 -15.35 9.90 11.44
CA ASP A 440 -16.76 10.26 11.33
C ASP A 440 -17.49 10.19 12.65
N PHE A 441 -18.33 11.20 12.93
CA PHE A 441 -19.31 11.14 13.99
C PHE A 441 -20.55 10.37 13.55
N ILE A 442 -20.81 9.21 14.16
CA ILE A 442 -22.06 8.46 13.99
C ILE A 442 -23.20 9.16 14.74
N ASN A 443 -22.89 9.74 15.88
CA ASN A 443 -23.77 10.56 16.72
C ASN A 443 -22.92 11.42 17.66
N SER A 444 -23.55 12.19 18.54
CA SER A 444 -22.85 13.12 19.45
C SER A 444 -21.80 12.50 20.39
N THR A 445 -21.78 11.18 20.56
CA THR A 445 -20.86 10.48 21.49
C THR A 445 -20.03 9.41 20.80
N THR A 446 -20.46 8.96 19.63
CA THR A 446 -19.85 7.81 18.92
C THR A 446 -19.10 8.30 17.69
N ILE A 447 -17.82 7.95 17.62
CA ILE A 447 -16.91 8.29 16.50
C ILE A 447 -16.28 7.00 16.01
N ILE A 448 -16.15 6.87 14.71
CA ILE A 448 -15.44 5.78 14.04
C ILE A 448 -14.25 6.32 13.26
N THR A 449 -13.20 5.52 13.11
CA THR A 449 -12.00 5.91 12.39
C THR A 449 -11.39 4.77 11.60
N GLY A 450 -10.86 5.08 10.41
CA GLY A 450 -10.01 4.23 9.58
C GLY A 450 -8.55 4.63 9.68
N THR A 451 -7.67 3.65 9.86
CA THR A 451 -6.22 3.84 10.06
C THR A 451 -5.42 2.81 9.26
N ASP A 452 -4.07 2.90 9.30
CA ASP A 452 -3.20 1.86 8.73
C ASP A 452 -3.25 0.52 9.49
N GLY A 453 -3.90 0.49 10.65
CA GLY A 453 -4.15 -0.74 11.43
C GLY A 453 -5.56 -1.29 11.34
N GLY A 454 -6.48 -0.61 10.66
CA GLY A 454 -7.87 -1.04 10.51
C GLY A 454 -8.89 -0.02 10.99
N VAL A 455 -9.94 -0.50 11.67
CA VAL A 455 -11.10 0.29 12.10
C VAL A 455 -11.17 0.35 13.62
N SER A 456 -11.34 1.55 14.18
CA SER A 456 -11.55 1.73 15.62
C SER A 456 -12.78 2.60 15.90
N LEU A 457 -13.43 2.38 17.04
CA LEU A 457 -14.66 3.06 17.45
C LEU A 457 -14.58 3.51 18.90
N THR A 458 -15.08 4.71 19.18
CA THR A 458 -15.39 5.19 20.53
C THR A 458 -16.87 5.47 20.67
N THR A 459 -17.47 5.21 21.84
CA THR A 459 -18.86 5.54 22.18
C THR A 459 -18.97 6.62 23.26
N ASN A 460 -17.84 7.20 23.65
CA ASN A 460 -17.75 8.12 24.79
C ASN A 460 -16.85 9.34 24.49
N ARG A 461 -16.94 9.88 23.25
CA ARG A 461 -16.21 11.08 22.80
C ARG A 461 -14.69 10.95 22.97
N GLY A 462 -14.16 9.76 22.65
CA GLY A 462 -12.72 9.50 22.63
C GLY A 462 -12.09 9.17 23.99
N LEU A 463 -12.88 8.96 25.05
CA LEU A 463 -12.33 8.56 26.35
C LEU A 463 -11.79 7.13 26.33
N ALA A 464 -12.37 6.26 25.53
CA ALA A 464 -11.87 4.91 25.25
C ALA A 464 -12.19 4.52 23.81
N TRP A 465 -11.33 3.72 23.21
CA TRP A 465 -11.47 3.21 21.84
C TRP A 465 -11.47 1.70 21.83
N THR A 466 -12.23 1.12 20.92
CA THR A 466 -12.33 -0.31 20.68
C THR A 466 -11.96 -0.59 19.22
N ASP A 467 -11.07 -1.52 19.01
CA ASP A 467 -10.72 -2.00 17.67
C ASP A 467 -11.83 -2.91 17.13
N LEU A 468 -12.27 -2.69 15.90
CA LEU A 468 -13.32 -3.44 15.20
C LEU A 468 -12.77 -4.23 14.00
N SER A 469 -11.46 -4.37 13.88
CA SER A 469 -10.83 -4.92 12.67
C SER A 469 -10.82 -6.44 12.62
N ASP A 470 -11.32 -7.16 13.65
CA ASP A 470 -11.43 -8.62 13.62
C ASP A 470 -12.27 -9.09 12.41
N GLY A 471 -11.67 -9.90 11.55
CA GLY A 471 -12.28 -10.38 10.30
C GLY A 471 -12.01 -9.49 9.08
N LEU A 472 -11.27 -8.39 9.21
CA LEU A 472 -10.72 -7.65 8.07
C LEU A 472 -9.44 -8.32 7.58
N GLU A 473 -9.51 -8.98 6.43
CA GLU A 473 -8.41 -9.74 5.85
C GLU A 473 -7.66 -8.88 4.81
N ILE A 474 -7.04 -7.78 5.27
CA ILE A 474 -6.46 -6.72 4.44
C ILE A 474 -4.97 -6.48 4.69
N THR A 475 -4.30 -7.42 5.36
CA THR A 475 -2.86 -7.34 5.67
C THR A 475 -2.02 -7.37 4.40
N GLN A 476 -1.07 -6.43 4.27
CA GLN A 476 -0.17 -6.31 3.14
C GLN A 476 1.21 -6.89 3.48
N PHE A 477 1.43 -8.15 3.12
CA PHE A 477 2.70 -8.84 3.40
C PHE A 477 3.79 -8.51 2.38
N TYR A 478 5.00 -8.21 2.86
CA TYR A 478 6.22 -8.17 2.03
C TYR A 478 6.78 -9.57 1.78
N ARG A 479 6.91 -10.39 2.84
CA ARG A 479 7.46 -11.75 2.79
C ARG A 479 6.81 -12.64 3.83
N MET A 480 6.85 -13.95 3.56
CA MET A 480 6.29 -14.98 4.45
C MET A 480 7.20 -16.21 4.49
N SER A 481 7.26 -16.86 5.65
CA SER A 481 7.91 -18.16 5.85
C SER A 481 7.01 -19.13 6.60
N ILE A 482 7.13 -20.42 6.24
CA ILE A 482 6.34 -21.51 6.82
C ILE A 482 7.30 -22.57 7.37
N SER A 483 7.05 -23.07 8.59
CA SER A 483 7.81 -24.18 9.18
C SER A 483 7.66 -25.46 8.35
N GLN A 484 8.78 -26.09 8.06
CA GLN A 484 8.81 -27.41 7.39
C GLN A 484 8.40 -28.56 8.33
N GLN A 485 8.42 -28.34 9.64
CA GLN A 485 8.03 -29.32 10.67
C GLN A 485 6.56 -29.17 11.07
N ARG A 486 6.07 -27.94 11.14
CA ARG A 486 4.72 -27.59 11.59
C ARG A 486 4.07 -26.62 10.63
N PRO A 487 3.23 -27.08 9.68
CA PRO A 487 2.59 -26.22 8.68
C PRO A 487 1.73 -25.08 9.27
N ASP A 488 1.32 -25.22 10.53
CA ASP A 488 0.57 -24.18 11.25
C ASP A 488 1.44 -23.02 11.75
N VAL A 489 2.76 -23.17 11.74
CA VAL A 489 3.70 -22.14 12.15
C VAL A 489 4.10 -21.33 10.94
N VAL A 490 3.68 -20.07 10.95
CA VAL A 490 3.89 -19.10 9.86
C VAL A 490 4.38 -17.79 10.44
N ILE A 491 5.30 -17.15 9.74
CA ILE A 491 5.73 -15.76 9.98
C ILE A 491 5.46 -14.95 8.74
N GLY A 492 4.93 -13.74 8.89
CA GLY A 492 4.74 -12.80 7.80
C GLY A 492 5.11 -11.39 8.21
N GLY A 493 5.98 -10.75 7.44
CA GLY A 493 6.32 -9.34 7.59
C GLY A 493 5.36 -8.47 6.80
N ALA A 494 4.71 -7.51 7.46
CA ALA A 494 3.65 -6.67 6.89
C ALA A 494 4.00 -5.18 6.93
N GLN A 495 3.56 -4.46 5.92
CA GLN A 495 3.67 -3.00 5.88
C GLN A 495 2.87 -2.39 7.04
N ASP A 496 3.46 -1.42 7.76
CA ASP A 496 2.91 -0.64 8.87
C ASP A 496 2.45 -1.46 10.09
N ASN A 497 2.41 -2.81 9.98
CA ASN A 497 1.85 -3.72 10.99
C ASN A 497 2.89 -4.73 11.53
N GLY A 498 4.17 -4.46 11.31
CA GLY A 498 5.27 -5.26 11.84
C GLY A 498 5.32 -6.69 11.29
N THR A 499 6.01 -7.57 12.01
CA THR A 499 6.03 -8.99 11.68
C THR A 499 5.08 -9.75 12.57
N SER A 500 4.13 -10.48 11.96
CA SER A 500 3.17 -11.32 12.62
C SER A 500 3.60 -12.78 12.58
N TYR A 501 3.39 -13.48 13.71
CA TYR A 501 3.70 -14.88 13.94
C TYR A 501 2.43 -15.65 14.30
N ARG A 502 2.23 -16.79 13.65
CA ARG A 502 1.16 -17.76 13.91
C ARG A 502 1.75 -19.03 14.46
N SER A 503 1.29 -19.46 15.62
CA SER A 503 1.76 -20.69 16.30
C SER A 503 0.74 -21.81 16.34
N GLY A 504 -0.49 -21.56 15.90
CA GLY A 504 -1.60 -22.50 15.87
C GLY A 504 -2.81 -21.94 15.13
N PRO A 505 -3.92 -22.66 15.06
CA PRO A 505 -5.12 -22.19 14.36
C PRO A 505 -5.62 -20.85 14.93
N ASN A 506 -5.82 -19.87 14.07
CA ASN A 506 -6.45 -18.58 14.37
C ASN A 506 -5.75 -17.69 15.42
N GLU A 507 -4.50 -17.94 15.76
CA GLU A 507 -3.75 -17.09 16.71
C GLU A 507 -2.57 -16.44 16.01
N TRP A 508 -2.70 -15.17 15.71
CA TRP A 508 -1.63 -14.34 15.19
C TRP A 508 -1.18 -13.32 16.25
N LYS A 509 0.11 -13.09 16.33
CA LYS A 509 0.73 -12.14 17.27
C LYS A 509 1.80 -11.34 16.55
N GLN A 510 1.82 -10.02 16.73
CA GLN A 510 2.95 -9.20 16.33
C GLN A 510 4.15 -9.52 17.24
N VAL A 511 5.29 -9.83 16.61
CA VAL A 511 6.50 -10.26 17.33
C VAL A 511 7.70 -9.35 17.07
N TRP A 512 7.61 -8.47 16.06
CA TRP A 512 8.62 -7.48 15.68
C TRP A 512 7.95 -6.24 15.12
N GLY A 513 8.50 -5.04 15.40
CA GLY A 513 7.91 -3.76 14.99
C GLY A 513 8.47 -3.21 13.68
N GLY A 514 8.06 -2.01 13.33
CA GLY A 514 8.36 -1.32 12.06
C GLY A 514 7.54 -1.89 10.89
N ASP A 515 7.94 -1.65 9.64
CA ASP A 515 7.50 -2.49 8.52
C ASP A 515 8.16 -3.86 8.69
N GLY A 516 7.35 -4.90 8.86
CA GLY A 516 7.86 -6.26 8.87
C GLY A 516 8.34 -6.65 7.47
N MET A 517 9.58 -7.11 7.38
CA MET A 517 10.24 -7.39 6.10
C MET A 517 10.46 -8.88 5.90
N ASP A 518 11.64 -9.26 5.41
CA ASP A 518 11.94 -10.67 5.20
C ASP A 518 12.10 -11.41 6.52
N ASN A 519 11.82 -12.70 6.47
CA ASN A 519 11.81 -13.58 7.64
C ASN A 519 12.18 -15.00 7.23
N ALA A 520 12.70 -15.78 8.17
CA ALA A 520 13.10 -17.14 7.90
C ALA A 520 12.85 -18.05 9.12
N ILE A 521 12.40 -19.27 8.85
CA ILE A 521 12.25 -20.35 9.84
C ILE A 521 13.24 -21.46 9.48
N ASP A 522 14.00 -21.94 10.46
CA ASP A 522 14.96 -23.03 10.25
C ASP A 522 14.24 -24.28 9.71
N PRO A 523 14.61 -24.79 8.53
CA PRO A 523 13.93 -25.91 7.91
C PRO A 523 14.07 -27.25 8.66
N VAL A 524 15.00 -27.37 9.61
CA VAL A 524 15.22 -28.59 10.40
C VAL A 524 14.90 -28.44 11.89
N ASN A 525 14.83 -27.20 12.40
CA ASN A 525 14.49 -26.91 13.79
C ASN A 525 13.77 -25.57 13.94
N ASP A 526 12.46 -25.56 13.85
CA ASP A 526 11.63 -24.37 13.89
C ASP A 526 11.61 -23.61 15.24
N LYS A 527 12.46 -23.99 16.21
CA LYS A 527 12.76 -23.14 17.36
C LYS A 527 13.61 -21.93 16.97
N TYR A 528 14.40 -22.04 15.89
CA TYR A 528 15.23 -20.95 15.39
C TYR A 528 14.51 -20.22 14.28
N MET A 529 14.34 -18.92 14.47
CA MET A 529 13.64 -18.05 13.53
C MET A 529 14.33 -16.69 13.46
N PHE A 530 14.25 -16.07 12.31
CA PHE A 530 14.63 -14.68 12.12
C PHE A 530 13.46 -13.87 11.57
N VAL A 531 13.38 -12.63 11.99
CA VAL A 531 12.46 -11.61 11.52
C VAL A 531 13.27 -10.35 11.21
N SER A 532 12.76 -9.48 10.36
CA SER A 532 13.42 -8.20 10.12
C SER A 532 12.42 -7.05 9.99
N SER A 533 12.92 -5.86 10.29
CA SER A 533 12.36 -4.62 9.81
C SER A 533 13.27 -4.02 8.72
N GLN A 534 12.94 -2.83 8.26
CA GLN A 534 13.58 -2.15 7.12
C GLN A 534 15.12 -2.19 7.19
N ASN A 535 15.74 -2.32 6.01
CA ASN A 535 17.20 -2.25 5.82
C ASN A 535 18.03 -3.30 6.61
N GLY A 536 17.38 -4.43 6.99
CA GLY A 536 18.05 -5.56 7.64
C GLY A 536 18.26 -5.41 9.14
N ASN A 537 17.34 -4.77 9.84
CA ASN A 537 17.30 -4.80 11.30
C ASN A 537 16.69 -6.15 11.76
N PHE A 538 17.56 -7.14 12.05
CA PHE A 538 17.15 -8.51 12.35
C PHE A 538 16.89 -8.76 13.83
N GLY A 539 15.79 -9.42 14.12
CA GLY A 539 15.48 -10.08 15.38
C GLY A 539 15.60 -11.61 15.25
N ARG A 540 16.08 -12.28 16.30
CA ARG A 540 16.22 -13.73 16.37
C ARG A 540 15.42 -14.32 17.50
N SER A 541 14.76 -15.43 17.24
CA SER A 541 14.18 -16.35 18.22
C SER A 541 14.96 -17.66 18.29
N THR A 542 15.12 -18.20 19.48
CA THR A 542 15.67 -19.54 19.76
C THR A 542 14.68 -20.42 20.52
N ASN A 543 13.44 -19.95 20.70
CA ASN A 543 12.42 -20.57 21.53
C ASN A 543 11.07 -20.74 20.79
N GLY A 544 11.11 -20.92 19.48
CA GLY A 544 9.93 -21.19 18.66
C GLY A 544 9.00 -19.99 18.52
N GLY A 545 9.56 -18.77 18.38
CA GLY A 545 8.78 -17.55 18.18
C GLY A 545 8.17 -16.95 19.46
N SER A 546 8.43 -17.53 20.62
CA SER A 546 7.90 -17.01 21.90
C SER A 546 8.47 -15.65 22.26
N SER A 547 9.73 -15.39 21.90
CA SER A 547 10.36 -14.07 21.98
C SER A 547 11.42 -13.89 20.91
N PHE A 548 11.68 -12.64 20.57
CA PHE A 548 12.73 -12.23 19.65
C PHE A 548 13.64 -11.20 20.31
N SER A 549 14.93 -11.26 20.01
CA SER A 549 15.94 -10.30 20.46
C SER A 549 16.76 -9.81 19.27
N SER A 550 17.25 -8.56 19.32
CA SER A 550 18.15 -8.04 18.28
C SER A 550 19.32 -8.98 18.04
N SER A 551 19.58 -9.28 16.78
CA SER A 551 20.63 -10.22 16.32
C SER A 551 21.70 -9.53 15.49
N ILE A 552 21.79 -8.21 15.56
CA ILE A 552 22.78 -7.43 14.80
C ILE A 552 23.97 -7.13 15.69
N ASN A 553 25.19 -7.45 15.23
CA ASN A 553 26.41 -7.05 15.89
C ASN A 553 27.01 -5.77 15.24
N SER A 554 28.01 -5.16 15.90
CA SER A 554 28.64 -3.92 15.43
C SER A 554 29.30 -4.04 14.05
N ALA A 555 29.71 -5.23 13.63
CA ALA A 555 30.34 -5.44 12.33
C ALA A 555 29.35 -5.27 11.17
N ILE A 556 28.13 -5.81 11.33
CA ILE A 556 27.07 -5.73 10.32
C ILE A 556 26.37 -4.36 10.33
N THR A 557 26.31 -3.67 11.47
CA THR A 557 25.70 -2.34 11.60
C THR A 557 26.38 -1.24 10.79
N SER A 558 27.60 -1.49 10.30
CA SER A 558 28.29 -0.57 9.39
C SER A 558 27.79 -0.64 7.95
N GLU A 559 27.00 -1.65 7.61
CA GLU A 559 26.39 -1.82 6.29
C GLU A 559 24.87 -1.61 6.37
N GLU A 560 24.29 -1.14 5.31
CA GLU A 560 22.85 -0.99 5.14
C GLU A 560 22.37 -2.01 4.10
N GLY A 561 21.33 -2.78 4.43
CA GLY A 561 20.69 -3.73 3.52
C GLY A 561 19.74 -3.06 2.53
N GLU A 562 19.14 -3.84 1.64
CA GLU A 562 18.01 -3.40 0.83
C GLU A 562 16.79 -3.13 1.72
N TRP A 563 15.78 -2.43 1.18
CA TRP A 563 14.51 -2.19 1.88
C TRP A 563 13.95 -3.48 2.46
N VAL A 564 13.83 -4.52 1.65
CA VAL A 564 13.60 -5.89 2.07
C VAL A 564 14.93 -6.64 2.00
N THR A 565 15.65 -6.68 3.09
CA THR A 565 16.98 -7.33 3.18
C THR A 565 16.80 -8.84 3.26
N PRO A 566 17.31 -9.63 2.30
CA PRO A 566 17.07 -11.07 2.26
C PRO A 566 17.82 -11.82 3.37
N ILE A 567 17.16 -12.84 3.93
CA ILE A 567 17.69 -13.76 4.92
C ILE A 567 17.30 -15.21 4.60
N GLU A 568 18.25 -16.13 4.67
CA GLU A 568 18.05 -17.54 4.35
C GLU A 568 18.75 -18.48 5.33
N PHE A 569 18.06 -19.56 5.72
CA PHE A 569 18.69 -20.67 6.42
C PHE A 569 19.29 -21.68 5.44
N ALA A 570 20.52 -22.09 5.70
CA ALA A 570 21.09 -23.29 5.10
C ALA A 570 20.67 -24.51 5.91
N PRO A 571 19.97 -25.49 5.34
CA PRO A 571 19.64 -26.70 6.07
C PRO A 571 20.91 -27.41 6.53
N ASN A 572 20.99 -27.71 7.81
CA ASN A 572 22.14 -28.42 8.35
C ASN A 572 21.98 -29.92 8.08
N ALA A 573 23.01 -30.54 7.51
CA ALA A 573 23.05 -31.97 7.26
C ALA A 573 23.21 -32.82 8.54
N LYS A 574 23.51 -32.20 9.71
CA LYS A 574 23.76 -32.91 10.98
C LYS A 574 22.57 -32.71 11.92
N PRO A 575 21.83 -33.77 12.28
CA PRO A 575 20.79 -33.66 13.29
C PRO A 575 21.31 -33.05 14.60
N GLY A 576 20.57 -32.08 15.14
CA GLY A 576 20.89 -31.41 16.40
C GLY A 576 21.95 -30.29 16.32
N ALA A 577 22.60 -30.06 15.18
CA ALA A 577 23.43 -28.89 14.98
C ALA A 577 22.57 -27.70 14.53
N ALA A 578 22.96 -26.47 14.90
CA ALA A 578 22.32 -25.27 14.45
C ALA A 578 22.52 -25.07 12.94
N SER A 579 21.47 -24.66 12.24
CA SER A 579 21.57 -24.30 10.84
C SER A 579 22.33 -22.99 10.68
N LEU A 580 23.11 -22.91 9.61
CA LEU A 580 23.74 -21.66 9.20
C LEU A 580 22.69 -20.70 8.66
N VAL A 581 22.88 -19.41 8.90
CA VAL A 581 22.02 -18.34 8.37
C VAL A 581 22.83 -17.39 7.54
N TYR A 582 22.29 -16.98 6.42
CA TYR A 582 22.88 -16.01 5.50
C TYR A 582 22.00 -14.77 5.40
N ALA A 583 22.59 -13.59 5.42
CA ALA A 583 21.93 -12.31 5.21
C ALA A 583 22.64 -11.51 4.12
N GLY A 584 21.84 -10.84 3.27
CA GLY A 584 22.34 -10.06 2.14
C GLY A 584 22.36 -8.57 2.43
N TYR A 585 23.53 -7.99 2.66
CA TYR A 585 23.75 -6.54 2.71
C TYR A 585 24.43 -6.07 1.42
N ARG A 586 25.54 -5.33 1.48
CA ARG A 586 26.41 -5.08 0.31
C ARG A 586 27.22 -6.32 -0.06
N ASP A 587 27.49 -7.11 0.96
CA ASP A 587 28.11 -8.42 0.89
C ASP A 587 27.18 -9.45 1.58
N VAL A 588 27.50 -10.73 1.41
CA VAL A 588 26.83 -11.82 2.12
C VAL A 588 27.50 -11.99 3.48
N TRP A 589 26.68 -12.02 4.51
CA TRP A 589 27.06 -12.32 5.89
C TRP A 589 26.51 -13.66 6.31
N LYS A 590 27.26 -14.39 7.11
CA LYS A 590 26.90 -15.71 7.64
C LYS A 590 26.98 -15.72 9.16
N THR A 591 26.01 -16.33 9.82
CA THR A 591 26.05 -16.59 11.26
C THR A 591 25.68 -18.02 11.56
N ASP A 592 26.17 -18.54 12.68
CA ASP A 592 25.62 -19.71 13.35
C ASP A 592 24.41 -19.34 14.21
N SER A 593 23.83 -20.28 14.90
CA SER A 593 22.70 -20.07 15.81
C SER A 593 23.03 -19.16 17.01
N LEU A 594 24.29 -18.83 17.24
CA LEU A 594 24.74 -17.98 18.36
C LEU A 594 24.65 -16.48 18.01
N GLY A 595 24.47 -16.13 16.73
CA GLY A 595 24.21 -14.76 16.29
C GLY A 595 25.43 -13.90 16.05
N PHE A 596 26.62 -14.49 15.92
CA PHE A 596 27.83 -13.79 15.51
C PHE A 596 27.92 -13.79 13.99
N TRP A 597 27.82 -12.62 13.37
CA TRP A 597 27.87 -12.46 11.91
C TRP A 597 29.28 -12.26 11.39
N ASN A 598 29.65 -13.02 10.37
CA ASN A 598 30.92 -12.95 9.68
C ASN A 598 30.70 -12.75 8.18
N LYS A 599 31.46 -11.84 7.58
CA LYS A 599 31.40 -11.58 6.14
C LYS A 599 31.98 -12.75 5.37
N THR A 600 31.26 -13.25 4.36
CA THR A 600 31.68 -14.39 3.52
C THR A 600 31.86 -14.02 2.06
N SER A 601 31.65 -12.76 1.66
CA SER A 601 31.89 -12.30 0.30
C SER A 601 32.59 -10.96 0.26
N ASN A 602 33.15 -10.62 -0.89
CA ASN A 602 33.75 -9.33 -1.18
C ASN A 602 33.44 -8.98 -2.65
N PHE A 603 32.17 -8.66 -2.94
CA PHE A 603 31.75 -8.36 -4.30
C PHE A 603 32.32 -7.03 -4.80
N PRO A 604 32.60 -6.92 -6.13
CA PRO A 604 33.33 -5.76 -6.67
C PRO A 604 32.56 -4.43 -6.57
N ASN A 605 31.23 -4.45 -6.67
CA ASN A 605 30.42 -3.24 -6.65
C ASN A 605 29.79 -3.01 -5.25
N LYS A 606 30.44 -2.16 -4.46
CA LYS A 606 29.99 -1.82 -3.09
C LYS A 606 28.78 -0.87 -3.04
N GLN A 607 28.33 -0.35 -4.17
CA GLN A 607 27.12 0.47 -4.24
C GLN A 607 25.83 -0.37 -4.34
N SER A 608 25.96 -1.60 -4.83
CA SER A 608 24.82 -2.52 -4.93
C SER A 608 24.64 -3.36 -3.68
N ARG A 609 23.39 -3.42 -3.20
CA ARG A 609 22.97 -4.29 -2.10
C ARG A 609 22.48 -5.62 -2.65
N ILE A 610 22.57 -6.68 -1.85
CA ILE A 610 22.00 -7.99 -2.19
C ILE A 610 20.48 -7.89 -2.09
N MET A 611 19.79 -8.26 -3.17
CA MET A 611 18.34 -8.24 -3.30
C MET A 611 17.73 -9.62 -3.07
N LEU A 612 18.47 -10.68 -3.43
CA LEU A 612 17.99 -12.06 -3.35
C LEU A 612 19.08 -12.97 -2.80
N LEU A 613 18.66 -13.89 -1.95
CA LEU A 613 19.41 -15.07 -1.55
C LEU A 613 18.57 -16.31 -1.90
N ALA A 614 19.22 -17.40 -2.28
CA ALA A 614 18.54 -18.68 -2.47
C ALA A 614 19.51 -19.82 -2.16
N HIS A 615 19.09 -20.72 -1.28
CA HIS A 615 19.87 -21.85 -0.82
C HIS A 615 19.45 -23.14 -1.49
N ALA A 616 20.40 -23.99 -1.86
CA ALA A 616 20.12 -25.31 -2.44
C ALA A 616 19.74 -26.31 -1.32
N PRO A 617 18.52 -26.85 -1.29
CA PRO A 617 18.11 -27.78 -0.24
C PRO A 617 18.95 -29.08 -0.18
N SER A 618 19.48 -29.52 -1.34
CA SER A 618 20.25 -30.76 -1.46
C SER A 618 21.70 -30.63 -1.00
N ARG A 619 22.24 -29.40 -0.84
CA ARG A 619 23.64 -29.17 -0.53
C ARG A 619 23.83 -27.93 0.31
N PRO A 620 24.08 -28.06 1.62
CA PRO A 620 24.20 -26.94 2.56
C PRO A 620 25.23 -25.86 2.20
N GLY A 621 26.28 -26.20 1.44
CA GLY A 621 27.29 -25.24 1.00
C GLY A 621 26.95 -24.44 -0.28
N THR A 622 25.80 -24.73 -0.93
CA THR A 622 25.40 -24.10 -2.20
C THR A 622 24.40 -22.97 -1.95
N LEU A 623 24.79 -21.75 -2.29
CA LEU A 623 23.99 -20.52 -2.13
C LEU A 623 24.12 -19.63 -3.35
N ILE A 624 23.04 -19.02 -3.80
CA ILE A 624 23.05 -17.91 -4.75
C ILE A 624 22.83 -16.60 -3.99
N ALA A 625 23.61 -15.57 -4.37
CA ALA A 625 23.43 -14.19 -3.95
C ALA A 625 23.33 -13.29 -5.18
N SER A 626 22.31 -12.46 -5.25
CA SER A 626 22.04 -11.59 -6.39
C SER A 626 21.91 -10.14 -5.96
N ASN A 627 22.62 -9.26 -6.64
CA ASN A 627 22.42 -7.82 -6.56
C ASN A 627 22.00 -7.25 -7.92
N PHE A 628 21.78 -5.95 -7.99
CA PHE A 628 21.32 -5.28 -9.21
C PHE A 628 22.24 -5.55 -10.43
N ASN A 629 23.55 -5.69 -10.21
CA ASN A 629 24.53 -5.79 -11.30
C ASN A 629 24.87 -7.20 -11.70
N ALA A 630 24.87 -8.14 -10.75
CA ALA A 630 25.31 -9.50 -10.98
C ALA A 630 24.73 -10.49 -9.96
N SER A 631 24.65 -11.75 -10.36
CA SER A 631 24.33 -12.86 -9.47
C SER A 631 25.52 -13.79 -9.35
N TYR A 632 25.75 -14.29 -8.16
CA TYR A 632 26.89 -15.14 -7.82
C TYR A 632 26.40 -16.43 -7.17
N ILE A 633 27.13 -17.52 -7.39
CA ILE A 633 26.90 -18.81 -6.74
C ILE A 633 28.17 -19.26 -6.01
N THR A 634 27.99 -19.82 -4.83
CA THR A 634 29.03 -20.53 -4.06
C THR A 634 28.65 -22.00 -3.89
N TYR A 635 29.62 -22.86 -3.68
CA TYR A 635 29.47 -24.31 -3.37
C TYR A 635 30.20 -24.71 -2.09
N ASP A 636 30.81 -23.75 -1.40
CA ASP A 636 31.71 -23.91 -0.25
C ASP A 636 31.36 -22.96 0.90
N GLU A 637 30.07 -22.72 1.12
CA GLU A 637 29.54 -21.85 2.19
C GLU A 637 30.04 -20.39 2.11
N GLY A 638 30.31 -19.90 0.89
CA GLY A 638 30.72 -18.52 0.65
C GLY A 638 32.24 -18.27 0.72
N GLN A 639 33.08 -19.31 0.76
CA GLN A 639 34.54 -19.14 0.69
C GLN A 639 34.98 -18.68 -0.70
N THR A 640 34.33 -19.23 -1.75
CA THR A 640 34.52 -18.79 -3.14
C THR A 640 33.20 -18.51 -3.83
N TRP A 641 33.20 -17.49 -4.69
CA TRP A 641 32.02 -17.07 -5.43
C TRP A 641 32.30 -16.99 -6.92
N ARG A 642 31.35 -17.47 -7.73
CA ARG A 642 31.43 -17.42 -9.17
C ARG A 642 30.20 -16.72 -9.73
N GLN A 643 30.41 -15.81 -10.71
CA GLN A 643 29.32 -15.11 -11.37
C GLN A 643 28.53 -16.07 -12.27
N ILE A 644 27.21 -15.99 -12.18
CA ILE A 644 26.25 -16.72 -13.03
C ILE A 644 26.11 -15.97 -14.36
N GLN A 645 26.17 -16.71 -15.48
CA GLN A 645 25.89 -16.18 -16.80
C GLN A 645 24.43 -16.48 -17.19
N PHE A 646 23.68 -15.46 -17.53
CA PHE A 646 22.27 -15.57 -17.91
C PHE A 646 22.08 -15.64 -19.42
N PRO A 647 20.87 -16.03 -19.90
CA PRO A 647 20.52 -15.95 -21.31
C PRO A 647 20.63 -14.51 -21.83
N ASN A 648 20.93 -14.35 -23.12
CA ASN A 648 21.01 -13.03 -23.75
C ASN A 648 19.74 -12.19 -23.48
N GLY A 649 19.95 -10.94 -23.04
CA GLY A 649 18.89 -10.01 -22.70
C GLY A 649 18.28 -10.19 -21.31
N ILE A 650 18.82 -11.09 -20.48
CA ILE A 650 18.44 -11.24 -19.07
C ILE A 650 19.57 -10.69 -18.20
N ALA A 651 19.26 -9.69 -17.37
CA ALA A 651 20.17 -9.08 -16.40
C ALA A 651 19.76 -9.45 -14.97
N SER A 652 20.70 -9.43 -14.03
CA SER A 652 20.42 -9.66 -12.61
C SER A 652 19.35 -8.73 -12.05
N SER A 653 19.30 -7.49 -12.51
CA SER A 653 18.36 -6.46 -12.07
C SER A 653 16.88 -6.80 -12.29
N ILE A 654 16.57 -7.70 -13.21
CA ILE A 654 15.19 -8.08 -13.52
C ILE A 654 14.82 -9.48 -13.00
N ILE A 655 15.74 -10.17 -12.31
CA ILE A 655 15.45 -11.47 -11.69
C ILE A 655 14.74 -11.22 -10.36
N THR A 656 13.64 -11.93 -10.14
CA THR A 656 12.78 -11.78 -8.95
C THR A 656 12.92 -12.94 -7.97
N SER A 657 13.26 -14.12 -8.44
CA SER A 657 13.58 -15.27 -7.56
C SER A 657 14.49 -16.28 -8.22
N PHE A 658 15.17 -17.04 -7.36
CA PHE A 658 15.84 -18.30 -7.70
C PHE A 658 15.15 -19.41 -6.92
N GLU A 659 14.87 -20.53 -7.57
CA GLU A 659 14.29 -21.71 -6.95
C GLU A 659 15.13 -22.93 -7.32
N PHE A 660 15.73 -23.60 -6.33
CA PHE A 660 16.52 -24.81 -6.55
C PHE A 660 15.66 -26.06 -6.59
N HIS A 661 16.10 -27.04 -7.39
CA HIS A 661 15.54 -28.37 -7.32
C HIS A 661 15.86 -29.01 -5.95
N PRO A 662 14.89 -29.63 -5.25
CA PRO A 662 15.08 -30.09 -3.87
C PRO A 662 16.16 -31.16 -3.68
N SER A 663 16.52 -31.93 -4.71
CA SER A 663 17.50 -33.02 -4.64
C SER A 663 18.71 -32.88 -5.58
N ASN A 664 18.81 -31.76 -6.32
CA ASN A 664 19.92 -31.57 -7.26
C ASN A 664 20.28 -30.07 -7.38
N ASP A 665 21.37 -29.67 -6.76
CA ASP A 665 21.88 -28.30 -6.74
C ASP A 665 22.41 -27.78 -8.09
N SER A 666 22.46 -28.63 -9.12
CA SER A 666 22.81 -28.22 -10.48
C SER A 666 21.58 -27.75 -11.27
N ILE A 667 20.37 -27.98 -10.76
CA ILE A 667 19.12 -27.57 -11.38
C ILE A 667 18.51 -26.45 -10.57
N PHE A 668 18.25 -25.33 -11.23
CA PHE A 668 17.44 -24.27 -10.63
C PHE A 668 16.68 -23.46 -11.69
N TRP A 669 15.67 -22.76 -11.25
CA TRP A 669 14.84 -21.87 -12.05
C TRP A 669 15.05 -20.42 -11.63
N ILE A 670 14.84 -19.50 -12.59
CA ILE A 670 14.74 -18.06 -12.34
C ILE A 670 13.41 -17.53 -12.85
N SER A 671 12.86 -16.54 -12.14
CA SER A 671 11.72 -15.75 -12.58
C SER A 671 12.14 -14.34 -12.96
N ILE A 672 11.38 -13.74 -13.87
CA ILE A 672 11.69 -12.45 -14.48
C ILE A 672 10.56 -11.45 -14.22
N SER A 673 10.93 -10.26 -13.80
CA SER A 673 10.05 -9.10 -13.62
C SER A 673 9.57 -8.48 -14.95
N GLY A 674 8.87 -7.35 -14.88
CA GLY A 674 8.46 -6.55 -16.02
C GLY A 674 7.39 -7.21 -16.90
N PHE A 675 7.17 -6.66 -18.09
CA PHE A 675 6.05 -7.02 -18.97
C PHE A 675 6.45 -7.70 -20.30
N GLY A 676 7.66 -8.21 -20.39
CA GLY A 676 8.11 -9.02 -21.53
C GLY A 676 7.52 -10.44 -21.53
N SER A 677 7.66 -11.15 -22.64
CA SER A 677 7.14 -12.51 -22.80
C SER A 677 8.03 -13.61 -22.18
N ARG A 678 9.28 -13.30 -21.89
CA ARG A 678 10.25 -14.24 -21.31
C ARG A 678 10.20 -14.13 -19.78
N LYS A 679 9.70 -15.17 -19.10
CA LYS A 679 9.32 -15.10 -17.68
C LYS A 679 10.01 -16.11 -16.78
N VAL A 680 10.22 -17.32 -17.25
CA VAL A 680 10.79 -18.41 -16.46
C VAL A 680 11.83 -19.15 -17.26
N PHE A 681 12.99 -19.36 -16.66
CA PHE A 681 14.08 -20.14 -17.25
C PHE A 681 14.56 -21.19 -16.28
N GLN A 682 15.01 -22.33 -16.83
CA GLN A 682 15.65 -23.42 -16.11
C GLN A 682 17.08 -23.60 -16.59
N THR A 683 18.01 -23.87 -15.67
CA THR A 683 19.32 -24.43 -15.97
C THR A 683 19.45 -25.81 -15.33
N ASN A 684 20.24 -26.71 -15.98
CA ASN A 684 20.54 -28.03 -15.46
C ASN A 684 22.04 -28.22 -15.15
N ASN A 685 22.82 -27.18 -15.29
CA ASN A 685 24.28 -27.21 -15.09
C ASN A 685 24.76 -25.96 -14.35
N ALA A 686 24.11 -25.66 -13.25
CA ALA A 686 24.31 -24.48 -12.45
C ALA A 686 25.76 -24.16 -12.19
N GLY A 687 26.44 -23.80 -13.19
CA GLY A 687 27.71 -23.34 -12.85
C GLY A 687 28.85 -23.37 -13.81
N THR A 688 28.88 -24.06 -14.90
CA THR A 688 30.08 -24.09 -15.74
C THR A 688 29.92 -23.47 -17.11
N ASN A 689 28.87 -23.76 -17.81
CA ASN A 689 28.47 -23.12 -19.07
C ASN A 689 26.95 -23.10 -19.09
N SER A 690 26.36 -22.13 -18.38
CA SER A 690 24.93 -22.11 -18.13
C SER A 690 24.11 -22.20 -19.43
N THR A 691 23.62 -23.38 -19.71
CA THR A 691 22.59 -23.55 -20.72
C THR A 691 21.25 -23.33 -20.07
N TRP A 692 20.42 -22.51 -20.69
CA TRP A 692 19.11 -22.16 -20.19
C TRP A 692 18.02 -22.61 -21.14
N THR A 693 17.00 -23.20 -20.56
CA THR A 693 15.76 -23.57 -21.27
C THR A 693 14.69 -22.56 -20.89
N ASP A 694 14.06 -21.95 -21.91
CA ASP A 694 12.92 -21.06 -21.71
C ASP A 694 11.66 -21.87 -21.42
N LEU A 695 11.09 -21.68 -20.24
CA LEU A 695 9.86 -22.32 -19.77
C LEU A 695 8.67 -21.37 -19.71
N SER A 696 8.73 -20.22 -20.38
CA SER A 696 7.70 -19.18 -20.30
C SER A 696 6.38 -19.51 -21.01
N GLY A 697 6.31 -20.61 -21.75
CA GLY A 697 5.11 -20.98 -22.53
C GLY A 697 3.84 -21.02 -21.68
N GLY A 698 2.83 -20.21 -22.06
CA GLY A 698 1.57 -20.11 -21.34
C GLY A 698 1.53 -19.06 -20.21
N MET A 699 2.67 -18.53 -19.79
CA MET A 699 2.71 -17.41 -18.84
C MET A 699 2.31 -16.11 -19.54
N PRO A 700 1.41 -15.31 -18.95
CA PRO A 700 1.15 -13.97 -19.48
C PRO A 700 2.37 -13.05 -19.32
N PRO A 701 2.48 -12.00 -20.14
CA PRO A 701 3.61 -11.06 -20.08
C PRO A 701 3.47 -10.07 -18.90
N ILE A 702 3.44 -10.57 -17.67
CA ILE A 702 3.35 -9.82 -16.41
C ILE A 702 4.54 -10.16 -15.50
N PRO A 703 4.84 -9.35 -14.48
CA PRO A 703 5.84 -9.71 -13.47
C PRO A 703 5.57 -11.07 -12.84
N VAL A 704 6.59 -11.92 -12.82
CA VAL A 704 6.60 -13.16 -12.01
C VAL A 704 7.45 -12.86 -10.79
N ASN A 705 6.82 -12.76 -9.63
CA ASN A 705 7.43 -12.26 -8.40
C ASN A 705 8.19 -13.34 -7.63
N CYS A 706 7.71 -14.59 -7.71
CA CYS A 706 8.35 -15.73 -7.06
C CYS A 706 8.06 -17.04 -7.79
N LEU A 707 8.93 -18.03 -7.55
CA LEU A 707 8.75 -19.42 -7.95
C LEU A 707 8.82 -20.32 -6.73
N ARG A 708 8.07 -21.41 -6.74
CA ARG A 708 8.18 -22.49 -5.74
C ARG A 708 8.03 -23.84 -6.41
N TYR A 709 8.97 -24.74 -6.09
CA TYR A 709 8.88 -26.15 -6.47
C TYR A 709 8.11 -26.89 -5.37
N GLN A 710 7.14 -27.72 -5.75
CA GLN A 710 6.41 -28.53 -4.79
C GLN A 710 7.29 -29.66 -4.25
N PRO A 711 7.64 -29.69 -2.96
CA PRO A 711 8.41 -30.79 -2.37
C PRO A 711 7.73 -32.13 -2.62
N ASN A 712 8.53 -33.18 -2.82
CA ASN A 712 8.05 -34.54 -3.09
C ASN A 712 7.21 -34.72 -4.38
N SER A 713 7.17 -33.71 -5.25
CA SER A 713 6.66 -33.87 -6.61
C SER A 713 7.78 -34.15 -7.61
N PRO A 714 7.51 -34.80 -8.74
CA PRO A 714 8.55 -35.02 -9.76
C PRO A 714 8.90 -33.75 -10.54
N ASP A 715 8.00 -32.74 -10.61
CA ASP A 715 8.13 -31.68 -11.60
C ASP A 715 7.20 -30.45 -11.42
N ARG A 716 6.54 -30.32 -10.27
CA ARG A 716 5.51 -29.28 -10.08
C ARG A 716 6.10 -27.95 -9.67
N LEU A 717 5.80 -26.91 -10.46
CA LEU A 717 6.19 -25.53 -10.21
C LEU A 717 4.96 -24.63 -10.06
N TYR A 718 5.06 -23.69 -9.13
CA TYR A 718 4.11 -22.60 -8.94
C TYR A 718 4.83 -21.27 -9.14
N ALA A 719 4.14 -20.31 -9.73
CA ALA A 719 4.63 -18.96 -9.95
C ALA A 719 3.63 -17.95 -9.37
N GLY A 720 4.08 -17.13 -8.42
CA GLY A 720 3.34 -15.97 -7.95
C GLY A 720 3.55 -14.80 -8.89
N THR A 721 2.48 -14.10 -9.25
CA THR A 721 2.49 -13.03 -10.25
C THR A 721 1.66 -11.82 -9.79
N ASP A 722 1.65 -10.74 -10.58
CA ASP A 722 0.75 -9.60 -10.35
C ASP A 722 -0.73 -9.92 -10.65
N LEU A 723 -1.06 -11.12 -11.12
CA LEU A 723 -2.43 -11.60 -11.34
C LEU A 723 -2.69 -12.97 -10.71
N GLY A 724 -2.16 -13.20 -9.51
CA GLY A 724 -2.33 -14.42 -8.75
C GLY A 724 -1.31 -15.50 -9.09
N VAL A 725 -1.68 -16.78 -8.96
CA VAL A 725 -0.80 -17.95 -9.07
C VAL A 725 -0.98 -18.69 -10.40
N TYR A 726 0.13 -19.11 -10.97
CA TYR A 726 0.18 -20.01 -12.13
C TYR A 726 0.87 -21.32 -11.74
N TYR A 727 0.46 -22.40 -12.38
CA TYR A 727 0.93 -23.75 -12.17
C TYR A 727 1.47 -24.36 -13.48
N ARG A 728 2.52 -25.19 -13.35
CA ARG A 728 3.12 -25.95 -14.46
C ARG A 728 3.68 -27.27 -13.96
N ASP A 729 3.55 -28.34 -14.77
CA ASP A 729 4.25 -29.61 -14.66
C ASP A 729 4.60 -30.20 -16.05
N ASN A 730 5.18 -31.39 -16.11
CA ASN A 730 5.54 -32.05 -17.37
C ASN A 730 4.31 -32.51 -18.14
N SER A 731 3.15 -32.66 -17.52
CA SER A 731 1.91 -33.03 -18.22
C SER A 731 1.28 -31.82 -18.90
N THR A 732 1.26 -30.66 -18.21
CA THR A 732 0.71 -29.41 -18.76
C THR A 732 1.66 -28.79 -19.78
N LYS A 733 2.98 -28.90 -19.56
CA LYS A 733 4.07 -28.33 -20.38
C LYS A 733 4.02 -26.79 -20.53
N VAL A 734 2.93 -26.17 -20.11
CA VAL A 734 2.68 -24.73 -20.15
C VAL A 734 2.13 -24.26 -18.80
N TRP A 735 2.27 -22.96 -18.52
CA TRP A 735 1.69 -22.35 -17.34
C TRP A 735 0.18 -22.19 -17.52
N ILE A 736 -0.57 -22.58 -16.50
CA ILE A 736 -2.01 -22.44 -16.43
C ILE A 736 -2.41 -21.66 -15.18
N PRO A 737 -3.47 -20.81 -15.21
CA PRO A 737 -3.97 -20.12 -14.03
C PRO A 737 -4.39 -21.10 -12.92
N TYR A 738 -4.06 -20.77 -11.68
CA TYR A 738 -4.33 -21.59 -10.49
C TYR A 738 -4.94 -20.74 -9.37
N ASN A 739 -6.04 -20.01 -9.67
CA ASN A 739 -6.58 -18.88 -8.87
C ASN A 739 -7.99 -19.11 -8.30
N ASP A 740 -8.59 -20.30 -8.36
CA ASP A 740 -9.92 -20.52 -7.78
C ASP A 740 -9.84 -20.35 -6.24
N GLY A 741 -10.57 -19.37 -5.69
CA GLY A 741 -10.55 -19.01 -4.28
C GLY A 741 -9.54 -17.92 -3.89
N LEU A 742 -8.65 -17.46 -4.80
CA LEU A 742 -7.80 -16.30 -4.56
C LEU A 742 -8.48 -14.99 -4.99
N PRO A 743 -8.31 -13.90 -4.23
CA PRO A 743 -8.61 -12.56 -4.72
C PRO A 743 -7.68 -12.14 -5.87
N ASN A 744 -8.05 -11.10 -6.60
CA ASN A 744 -7.26 -10.56 -7.71
C ASN A 744 -6.15 -9.65 -7.16
N THR A 745 -5.13 -10.26 -6.58
CA THR A 745 -4.03 -9.56 -5.87
C THR A 745 -2.66 -10.00 -6.36
N VAL A 746 -1.66 -9.20 -6.05
CA VAL A 746 -0.24 -9.50 -6.26
C VAL A 746 0.20 -10.62 -5.31
N ILE A 747 0.89 -11.65 -5.82
CA ILE A 747 1.42 -12.78 -5.08
C ILE A 747 2.95 -12.78 -5.15
#